data_0aef0abdeee371571a198ee5f0b1cd40
#
_entry.id   0aef0abdeee371571a198ee5f0b1cd40
#
_cell.length_a   1.000
_cell.length_b   1.000
_cell.length_c   1.000
_cell.angle_alpha   90.00
_cell.angle_beta   90.00
_cell.angle_gamma   90.00
#
_symmetry.space_group_name_H-M   'P 1'
#
loop_
_entity.id
_entity.type
_entity.pdbx_description
1 polymer ?
#
loop_
_entity_poly.entity_id
_entity_poly.type
_entity_poly.pdbx_seq_one_letter_code
_entity_poly.pdbx_strand_id
1 'polypeptide(L)'
;MRLRRISVTGAVGVLATALLTVPVTPASAVPGDLQVIPALKQWTAGTGSYTFGATTRIVVDPAYTAQLNDDAATFAADLRDLTGRTVPVTTGTAATGDIRLTLGGSQPAEGYTMTVGSSIAIQGSTDAGAFYGTRTVLQLLKQSGTVPAGTTTDAPTKSERGMMVDVGRKYFTVDWLRRHVKELAYLKMNRLHLHLSDTFGFRLESTTHPEVVSEQYYTKQQIRDLTALAAQYHIEVIPEIDMPGHMNAVLADHPDLQLADTNGNRNPYYLDLSKPGAYTLARDLITEFLPLFPGRYWHIGADEYVGNYAAYPQLLTYARATYGANATAKDAYYGFINWANDIVRAGGKTTRMWNDGIGTDGTIRPASNIHVEVWYNYGITPQALLDRGHTISNQAWDPTYYVPAISKPNVTWAYETWTPDRFQGNTTVGDTSRNLGTVLHIWCDYPDAETEDQIAAGIRTILRVIAQQTWGSPKPVATYTAFGAIIDRIGRAPGGPAATAGNLATNRPVTASSTETASFPASAAVDGDISTRWSSAYTDPSWIQVDLGSSQELSRVALRWEAAYARAYQIQTSTNGTAWSTAVTVTAGDGGTDEHLLNTTARYVRMQGTARATTFGYSLWEFEVYGPKKGVITGTASGRCVDIPGSNTTDGTAVNLWDCNSGGNQTWTHRNDGALTALGKCLEPANGSLTDGTAIVIRTCSTATYQRWTYDAATSSYRTGGKCLDANGGGTVNGTRLILWPCTNGANQRWSTPTA
;
A
#
# COMPACT_ATOMS: atom_id res chain seq x y z
N MET A 1 82.78 11.33 27.05
CA MET A 1 83.52 11.09 28.36
C MET A 1 82.49 10.61 29.40
N ARG A 2 82.63 9.38 29.83
CA ARG A 2 82.07 8.60 30.95
C ARG A 2 80.75 9.02 31.64
N LEU A 3 79.81 8.09 31.53
CA LEU A 3 78.57 7.89 32.33
C LEU A 3 78.89 7.87 33.90
N ARG A 4 77.87 8.35 34.61
CA ARG A 4 77.56 7.80 35.97
C ARG A 4 76.04 7.53 36.06
N ARG A 5 75.70 6.28 36.27
CA ARG A 5 74.37 5.81 36.71
C ARG A 5 74.19 6.13 38.21
N ILE A 6 72.96 6.65 38.53
CA ILE A 6 72.52 6.65 39.95
C ILE A 6 71.21 5.85 39.92
N SER A 7 71.22 4.73 40.65
CA SER A 7 70.08 3.90 40.97
C SER A 7 69.29 4.50 42.14
N VAL A 8 68.03 4.75 41.97
CA VAL A 8 67.09 5.05 43.07
C VAL A 8 66.07 3.91 43.10
N THR A 9 66.09 3.10 44.10
CA THR A 9 65.12 2.07 44.47
C THR A 9 63.94 2.76 45.15
N GLY A 10 62.83 2.86 44.49
CA GLY A 10 61.51 3.30 45.01
C GLY A 10 60.54 2.13 44.99
N ALA A 11 60.05 1.75 46.13
CA ALA A 11 59.06 0.69 46.34
C ALA A 11 57.69 1.24 45.79
N VAL A 12 57.13 0.58 44.75
CA VAL A 12 55.77 0.84 44.25
C VAL A 12 54.89 -0.19 44.96
N GLY A 13 54.01 0.32 45.83
CA GLY A 13 52.92 -0.46 46.39
C GLY A 13 51.81 -0.65 45.27
N VAL A 14 51.57 -1.89 44.92
CA VAL A 14 50.48 -2.24 43.98
C VAL A 14 49.18 -2.27 44.76
N LEU A 15 48.32 -1.24 44.55
CA LEU A 15 46.89 -1.32 44.88
C LEU A 15 46.21 -2.15 43.81
N ALA A 16 45.84 -3.38 44.14
CA ALA A 16 44.99 -4.21 43.29
C ALA A 16 43.54 -3.71 43.41
N THR A 17 43.08 -2.88 42.47
CA THR A 17 41.66 -2.62 42.26
C THR A 17 41.04 -3.86 41.57
N ALA A 18 40.28 -4.63 42.34
CA ALA A 18 39.44 -5.69 41.79
C ALA A 18 38.34 -5.08 40.95
N LEU A 19 38.51 -5.09 39.62
CA LEU A 19 37.42 -4.88 38.68
C LEU A 19 36.47 -6.07 38.81
N LEU A 20 35.32 -5.87 39.44
CA LEU A 20 34.17 -6.76 39.34
C LEU A 20 33.68 -6.72 37.88
N THR A 21 34.14 -7.64 37.05
CA THR A 21 33.53 -7.94 35.77
C THR A 21 32.19 -8.62 36.05
N VAL A 22 31.09 -7.87 35.94
CA VAL A 22 29.77 -8.46 35.84
C VAL A 22 29.77 -9.28 34.55
N PRO A 23 29.51 -10.58 34.59
CA PRO A 23 29.42 -11.37 33.37
C PRO A 23 28.23 -10.82 32.56
N VAL A 24 28.51 -10.21 31.41
CA VAL A 24 27.49 -9.93 30.38
C VAL A 24 27.10 -11.31 29.87
N THR A 25 25.99 -11.83 30.36
CA THR A 25 25.36 -13.00 29.75
C THR A 25 25.06 -12.65 28.31
N PRO A 26 25.52 -13.43 27.29
CA PRO A 26 25.15 -13.20 25.92
C PRO A 26 23.60 -13.23 25.83
N ALA A 27 23.00 -12.24 25.19
CA ALA A 27 21.57 -12.24 24.94
C ALA A 27 21.21 -13.60 24.34
N SER A 28 20.28 -14.31 24.96
CA SER A 28 19.83 -15.61 24.48
C SER A 28 19.30 -15.42 23.05
N ALA A 29 19.79 -16.21 22.10
CA ALA A 29 19.30 -16.19 20.73
C ALA A 29 17.78 -16.37 20.76
N VAL A 30 17.05 -15.52 20.03
CA VAL A 30 15.60 -15.63 19.90
C VAL A 30 15.29 -17.01 19.29
N PRO A 31 14.41 -17.83 19.92
CA PRO A 31 14.06 -19.13 19.37
C PRO A 31 13.59 -19.04 17.91
N GLY A 32 13.89 -20.04 17.08
CA GLY A 32 13.53 -20.06 15.66
C GLY A 32 12.05 -19.84 15.39
N ASP A 33 11.19 -20.17 16.35
CA ASP A 33 9.72 -20.01 16.29
C ASP A 33 9.23 -18.57 16.59
N LEU A 34 10.13 -17.67 17.00
CA LEU A 34 9.82 -16.26 17.33
C LEU A 34 10.45 -15.27 16.36
N GLN A 35 10.77 -15.72 15.15
CA GLN A 35 11.37 -14.86 14.15
C GLN A 35 10.31 -13.96 13.51
N VAL A 36 10.44 -12.64 13.72
CA VAL A 36 9.59 -11.57 13.17
C VAL A 36 10.45 -10.51 12.48
N ILE A 37 9.88 -9.66 11.68
CA ILE A 37 10.57 -8.53 11.03
C ILE A 37 9.82 -7.22 11.33
N PRO A 38 10.47 -6.26 11.95
CA PRO A 38 11.81 -6.29 12.54
C PRO A 38 11.92 -7.32 13.68
N ALA A 39 13.09 -7.92 13.85
CA ALA A 39 13.34 -8.87 14.92
C ALA A 39 13.19 -8.21 16.31
N LEU A 40 12.84 -9.00 17.31
CA LEU A 40 12.80 -8.52 18.70
C LEU A 40 14.22 -8.17 19.17
N LYS A 41 14.37 -7.06 19.89
CA LYS A 41 15.68 -6.68 20.46
C LYS A 41 16.19 -7.67 21.49
N GLN A 42 15.26 -8.28 22.24
CA GLN A 42 15.57 -9.33 23.22
C GLN A 42 14.33 -10.20 23.44
N TRP A 43 14.56 -11.42 23.88
CA TRP A 43 13.52 -12.34 24.32
C TRP A 43 14.00 -13.14 25.53
N THR A 44 13.21 -13.11 26.60
CA THR A 44 13.43 -13.97 27.76
C THR A 44 12.36 -15.06 27.74
N ALA A 45 12.78 -16.30 27.49
CA ALA A 45 11.87 -17.43 27.40
C ALA A 45 11.21 -17.73 28.75
N GLY A 46 9.93 -18.04 28.72
CA GLY A 46 9.11 -18.54 29.83
C GLY A 46 8.73 -20.01 29.63
N THR A 47 7.87 -20.52 30.49
CA THR A 47 7.34 -21.90 30.39
C THR A 47 5.91 -21.90 29.85
N GLY A 48 5.63 -22.80 28.88
CA GLY A 48 4.31 -22.92 28.25
C GLY A 48 4.17 -22.10 26.96
N SER A 49 2.95 -21.85 26.55
CA SER A 49 2.61 -21.09 25.34
C SER A 49 1.23 -20.46 25.44
N TYR A 50 1.00 -19.40 24.69
CA TYR A 50 -0.30 -18.86 24.36
C TYR A 50 -0.88 -19.61 23.17
N THR A 51 -2.19 -19.90 23.16
CA THR A 51 -2.90 -20.47 22.02
C THR A 51 -4.04 -19.56 21.60
N PHE A 52 -4.03 -19.11 20.36
CA PHE A 52 -5.13 -18.34 19.77
C PHE A 52 -6.33 -19.27 19.49
N GLY A 53 -7.50 -18.92 20.01
CA GLY A 53 -8.67 -19.80 19.94
C GLY A 53 -10.00 -19.06 19.77
N ALA A 54 -11.10 -19.84 19.79
CA ALA A 54 -12.45 -19.31 19.60
C ALA A 54 -12.91 -18.36 20.72
N THR A 55 -12.32 -18.46 21.91
CA THR A 55 -12.65 -17.63 23.08
C THR A 55 -11.73 -16.42 23.26
N THR A 56 -10.74 -16.25 22.38
CA THR A 56 -9.83 -15.10 22.42
C THR A 56 -10.59 -13.79 22.27
N ARG A 57 -10.31 -12.84 23.16
CA ARG A 57 -10.78 -11.45 23.11
C ARG A 57 -9.58 -10.51 23.12
N ILE A 58 -9.76 -9.31 22.58
CA ILE A 58 -8.87 -8.19 22.84
C ILE A 58 -9.47 -7.40 24.01
N VAL A 59 -8.68 -7.24 25.07
CA VAL A 59 -9.14 -6.57 26.30
C VAL A 59 -8.35 -5.29 26.50
N VAL A 60 -9.03 -4.16 26.37
CA VAL A 60 -8.47 -2.83 26.62
C VAL A 60 -8.54 -2.51 28.11
N ASP A 61 -7.42 -2.03 28.66
CA ASP A 61 -7.38 -1.54 30.04
C ASP A 61 -8.35 -0.35 30.21
N PRO A 62 -9.27 -0.39 31.20
CA PRO A 62 -10.25 0.68 31.41
C PRO A 62 -9.67 2.09 31.53
N ALA A 63 -8.44 2.22 32.05
CA ALA A 63 -7.78 3.50 32.20
C ALA A 63 -7.36 4.14 30.87
N TYR A 64 -7.30 3.37 29.78
CA TYR A 64 -6.74 3.81 28.49
C TYR A 64 -7.67 3.58 27.30
N THR A 65 -8.98 3.45 27.54
CA THR A 65 -9.98 3.20 26.48
C THR A 65 -9.99 4.28 25.41
N ALA A 66 -9.82 5.54 25.80
CA ALA A 66 -9.80 6.66 24.86
C ALA A 66 -8.61 6.63 23.89
N GLN A 67 -7.48 6.06 24.32
CA GLN A 67 -6.24 5.99 23.52
C GLN A 67 -6.14 4.69 22.71
N LEU A 68 -6.70 3.57 23.19
CA LEU A 68 -6.42 2.24 22.66
C LEU A 68 -7.61 1.55 21.96
N ASN A 69 -8.82 2.08 22.03
CA ASN A 69 -9.97 1.43 21.40
C ASN A 69 -9.86 1.34 19.89
N ASP A 70 -9.35 2.38 19.24
CA ASP A 70 -9.18 2.40 17.78
C ASP A 70 -8.07 1.40 17.35
N ASP A 71 -6.98 1.32 18.09
CA ASP A 71 -5.92 0.32 17.87
C ASP A 71 -6.42 -1.11 18.12
N ALA A 72 -7.22 -1.31 19.15
CA ALA A 72 -7.83 -2.61 19.43
C ALA A 72 -8.79 -3.04 18.32
N ALA A 73 -9.60 -2.10 17.80
CA ALA A 73 -10.51 -2.35 16.68
C ALA A 73 -9.74 -2.67 15.38
N THR A 74 -8.68 -1.91 15.10
CA THR A 74 -7.77 -2.16 13.96
C THR A 74 -7.11 -3.53 14.07
N PHE A 75 -6.61 -3.87 15.25
CA PHE A 75 -6.01 -5.18 15.50
C PHE A 75 -7.02 -6.33 15.37
N ALA A 76 -8.27 -6.13 15.84
CA ALA A 76 -9.34 -7.11 15.68
C ALA A 76 -9.70 -7.34 14.20
N ALA A 77 -9.70 -6.26 13.39
CA ALA A 77 -9.92 -6.35 11.95
C ALA A 77 -8.79 -7.12 11.27
N ASP A 78 -7.53 -6.82 11.59
CA ASP A 78 -6.37 -7.52 11.04
C ASP A 78 -6.33 -9.00 11.46
N LEU A 79 -6.72 -9.32 12.70
CA LEU A 79 -6.86 -10.72 13.16
C LEU A 79 -7.97 -11.45 12.41
N ARG A 80 -9.09 -10.79 12.13
CA ARG A 80 -10.16 -11.36 11.30
C ARG A 80 -9.66 -11.63 9.89
N ASP A 81 -8.94 -10.68 9.28
CA ASP A 81 -8.37 -10.83 7.93
C ASP A 81 -7.31 -11.95 7.90
N LEU A 82 -6.55 -12.12 8.99
CA LEU A 82 -5.54 -13.18 9.12
C LEU A 82 -6.15 -14.57 9.34
N THR A 83 -7.20 -14.68 10.17
CA THR A 83 -7.67 -15.97 10.72
C THR A 83 -9.07 -16.38 10.27
N GLY A 84 -9.81 -15.49 9.59
CA GLY A 84 -11.21 -15.66 9.26
C GLY A 84 -12.16 -15.56 10.47
N ARG A 85 -11.66 -15.17 11.67
CA ARG A 85 -12.44 -15.15 12.93
C ARG A 85 -12.68 -13.73 13.41
N THR A 86 -13.91 -13.43 13.79
CA THR A 86 -14.22 -12.20 14.52
C THR A 86 -13.71 -12.32 15.95
N VAL A 87 -12.84 -11.38 16.36
CA VAL A 87 -12.27 -11.29 17.71
C VAL A 87 -12.97 -10.13 18.45
N PRO A 88 -13.70 -10.37 19.54
CA PRO A 88 -14.37 -9.31 20.28
C PRO A 88 -13.36 -8.36 20.94
N VAL A 89 -13.62 -7.06 20.88
CA VAL A 89 -12.93 -6.02 21.67
C VAL A 89 -13.79 -5.71 22.89
N THR A 90 -13.19 -5.76 24.09
CA THR A 90 -13.88 -5.50 25.36
C THR A 90 -12.99 -4.66 26.26
N THR A 91 -13.59 -4.01 27.26
CA THR A 91 -12.88 -3.28 28.31
C THR A 91 -12.97 -4.04 29.62
N GLY A 92 -11.87 -4.12 30.39
CA GLY A 92 -11.88 -4.77 31.70
C GLY A 92 -10.62 -5.54 32.04
N THR A 93 -10.77 -6.62 32.79
CA THR A 93 -9.68 -7.51 33.19
C THR A 93 -9.54 -8.66 32.19
N ALA A 94 -8.33 -8.91 31.72
CA ALA A 94 -8.02 -10.02 30.84
C ALA A 94 -8.03 -11.35 31.60
N ALA A 95 -8.54 -12.38 30.93
CA ALA A 95 -8.52 -13.77 31.38
C ALA A 95 -7.54 -14.62 30.55
N THR A 96 -7.42 -15.88 30.90
CA THR A 96 -6.67 -16.87 30.08
C THR A 96 -7.24 -16.90 28.65
N GLY A 97 -6.36 -16.85 27.65
CA GLY A 97 -6.69 -16.81 26.24
C GLY A 97 -6.90 -15.42 25.65
N ASP A 98 -6.96 -14.36 26.48
CA ASP A 98 -7.13 -12.98 26.01
C ASP A 98 -5.82 -12.34 25.57
N ILE A 99 -5.92 -11.27 24.75
CA ILE A 99 -4.83 -10.35 24.41
C ILE A 99 -5.15 -9.00 25.04
N ARG A 100 -4.36 -8.57 26.03
CA ARG A 100 -4.57 -7.30 26.74
C ARG A 100 -3.72 -6.20 26.13
N LEU A 101 -4.34 -5.01 25.94
CA LEU A 101 -3.66 -3.76 25.58
C LEU A 101 -3.74 -2.77 26.75
N THR A 102 -2.59 -2.18 27.09
CA THR A 102 -2.47 -1.16 28.15
C THR A 102 -1.36 -0.17 27.82
N LEU A 103 -1.32 0.96 28.51
CA LEU A 103 -0.23 1.93 28.42
C LEU A 103 0.57 1.98 29.72
N GLY A 104 1.81 2.49 29.61
CA GLY A 104 2.71 2.70 30.73
C GLY A 104 4.13 2.24 30.40
N GLY A 105 5.01 2.33 31.41
CA GLY A 105 6.43 2.00 31.26
C GLY A 105 7.30 3.20 30.89
N SER A 106 8.61 2.96 30.80
CA SER A 106 9.64 3.98 30.54
C SER A 106 10.34 3.83 29.18
N GLN A 107 9.72 3.07 28.26
CA GLN A 107 10.26 2.91 26.91
C GLN A 107 10.12 4.20 26.11
N PRO A 108 10.89 4.39 25.01
CA PRO A 108 10.61 5.46 24.04
C PRO A 108 9.16 5.41 23.55
N ALA A 109 8.65 6.52 23.00
CA ALA A 109 7.25 6.67 22.60
C ALA A 109 6.72 5.51 21.73
N GLU A 110 7.51 5.01 20.79
CA GLU A 110 7.16 3.86 19.93
C GLU A 110 7.57 2.50 20.52
N GLY A 111 7.94 2.46 21.79
CA GLY A 111 8.37 1.25 22.49
C GLY A 111 7.24 0.53 23.21
N TYR A 112 7.40 -0.77 23.39
CA TYR A 112 6.47 -1.63 24.11
C TYR A 112 7.15 -2.75 24.89
N THR A 113 6.44 -3.27 25.86
CA THR A 113 6.74 -4.54 26.53
C THR A 113 5.65 -5.54 26.18
N MET A 114 6.01 -6.76 25.84
CA MET A 114 5.06 -7.84 25.60
C MET A 114 5.39 -9.02 26.51
N THR A 115 4.38 -9.51 27.24
CA THR A 115 4.47 -10.71 28.08
C THR A 115 3.51 -11.75 27.53
N VAL A 116 4.04 -12.94 27.25
CA VAL A 116 3.28 -14.09 26.76
C VAL A 116 3.28 -15.17 27.82
N GLY A 117 2.11 -15.61 28.22
CA GLY A 117 1.86 -16.72 29.14
C GLY A 117 0.63 -17.50 28.67
N SER A 118 -0.35 -17.74 29.56
CA SER A 118 -1.67 -18.25 29.17
C SER A 118 -2.55 -17.15 28.51
N SER A 119 -2.11 -15.91 28.53
CA SER A 119 -2.63 -14.74 27.80
C SER A 119 -1.46 -13.94 27.23
N ILE A 120 -1.73 -12.98 26.35
CA ILE A 120 -0.73 -12.00 25.89
C ILE A 120 -1.07 -10.65 26.53
N ALA A 121 -0.07 -9.98 27.11
CA ALA A 121 -0.17 -8.61 27.57
C ALA A 121 0.80 -7.73 26.81
N ILE A 122 0.30 -6.67 26.16
CA ILE A 122 1.07 -5.65 25.44
C ILE A 122 0.91 -4.34 26.20
N GLN A 123 2.03 -3.76 26.62
CA GLN A 123 2.09 -2.45 27.28
C GLN A 123 2.94 -1.51 26.43
N GLY A 124 2.31 -0.53 25.79
CA GLY A 124 3.00 0.53 25.05
C GLY A 124 3.32 1.72 25.93
N SER A 125 4.41 2.44 25.62
CA SER A 125 4.66 3.75 26.26
C SER A 125 3.67 4.80 25.75
N THR A 126 3.22 4.66 24.50
CA THR A 126 2.10 5.37 23.90
C THR A 126 1.22 4.36 23.13
N ASP A 127 0.13 4.82 22.54
CA ASP A 127 -0.72 4.08 21.61
C ASP A 127 0.09 3.46 20.46
N ALA A 128 0.99 4.23 19.82
CA ALA A 128 1.88 3.73 18.77
C ALA A 128 2.75 2.56 19.25
N GLY A 129 3.28 2.62 20.47
CA GLY A 129 4.04 1.50 21.06
C GLY A 129 3.18 0.25 21.24
N ALA A 130 1.97 0.40 21.79
CA ALA A 130 1.02 -0.70 21.93
C ALA A 130 0.64 -1.29 20.56
N PHE A 131 0.37 -0.43 19.57
CA PHE A 131 0.10 -0.83 18.20
C PHE A 131 1.24 -1.68 17.60
N TYR A 132 2.50 -1.28 17.75
CA TYR A 132 3.64 -2.08 17.24
C TYR A 132 3.78 -3.43 17.94
N GLY A 133 3.41 -3.53 19.22
CA GLY A 133 3.29 -4.81 19.91
C GLY A 133 2.27 -5.73 19.25
N THR A 134 1.12 -5.19 18.80
CA THR A 134 0.11 -5.98 18.06
C THR A 134 0.64 -6.49 16.72
N ARG A 135 1.49 -5.73 16.01
CA ARG A 135 2.12 -6.17 14.74
C ARG A 135 3.03 -7.38 14.96
N THR A 136 3.76 -7.40 16.09
CA THR A 136 4.53 -8.59 16.50
C THR A 136 3.62 -9.80 16.69
N VAL A 137 2.50 -9.65 17.39
CA VAL A 137 1.55 -10.75 17.60
C VAL A 137 0.97 -11.26 16.27
N LEU A 138 0.60 -10.36 15.34
CA LEU A 138 0.12 -10.76 14.01
C LEU A 138 1.14 -11.63 13.26
N GLN A 139 2.41 -11.23 13.24
CA GLN A 139 3.46 -11.99 12.56
C GLN A 139 3.70 -13.36 13.22
N LEU A 140 3.62 -13.46 14.54
CA LEU A 140 3.75 -14.72 15.26
C LEU A 140 2.55 -15.64 14.99
N LEU A 141 1.34 -15.12 15.05
CA LEU A 141 0.12 -15.89 14.80
C LEU A 141 -0.01 -16.33 13.34
N LYS A 142 0.55 -15.60 12.39
CA LYS A 142 0.60 -16.01 10.98
C LYS A 142 1.46 -17.27 10.79
N GLN A 143 2.51 -17.41 11.58
CA GLN A 143 3.43 -18.57 11.51
C GLN A 143 2.89 -19.80 12.26
N SER A 144 2.18 -19.57 13.35
CA SER A 144 1.61 -20.63 14.18
C SER A 144 0.44 -20.07 14.98
N GLY A 145 -0.61 -20.86 15.21
CA GLY A 145 -1.70 -20.51 16.13
C GLY A 145 -1.29 -20.49 17.61
N THR A 146 -0.03 -20.77 17.92
CA THR A 146 0.55 -20.75 19.28
C THR A 146 1.75 -19.83 19.32
N VAL A 147 1.95 -19.12 20.47
CA VAL A 147 3.10 -18.26 20.71
C VAL A 147 3.80 -18.76 21.98
N PRO A 148 5.11 -19.11 21.94
CA PRO A 148 5.87 -19.52 23.12
C PRO A 148 5.81 -18.46 24.23
N ALA A 149 5.73 -18.92 25.48
CA ALA A 149 5.71 -18.03 26.63
C ALA A 149 7.08 -17.34 26.82
N GLY A 150 7.02 -16.08 27.28
CA GLY A 150 8.21 -15.28 27.54
C GLY A 150 7.91 -13.79 27.57
N THR A 151 8.95 -12.98 27.61
CA THR A 151 8.86 -11.52 27.67
C THR A 151 9.82 -10.86 26.71
N THR A 152 9.40 -9.71 26.15
CA THR A 152 10.27 -8.82 25.39
C THR A 152 10.02 -7.37 25.77
N THR A 153 11.06 -6.55 25.66
CA THR A 153 10.98 -5.09 25.63
C THR A 153 11.63 -4.64 24.33
N ASP A 154 10.90 -3.86 23.54
CA ASP A 154 11.27 -3.57 22.17
C ASP A 154 10.93 -2.10 21.80
N ALA A 155 11.76 -1.46 20.99
CA ALA A 155 11.57 -0.11 20.51
C ALA A 155 12.46 0.16 19.30
N PRO A 156 12.11 1.05 18.36
CA PRO A 156 12.96 1.41 17.24
C PRO A 156 14.19 2.22 17.67
N THR A 157 15.28 2.10 16.91
CA THR A 157 16.48 2.94 17.07
C THR A 157 16.34 4.24 16.25
N LYS A 158 15.76 4.16 15.05
CA LYS A 158 15.52 5.31 14.17
C LYS A 158 14.06 5.73 14.24
N SER A 159 13.82 7.03 14.38
CA SER A 159 12.47 7.60 14.49
C SER A 159 11.74 7.68 13.14
N GLU A 160 12.43 7.47 12.02
CA GLU A 160 11.87 7.49 10.67
C GLU A 160 12.17 6.20 9.92
N ARG A 161 11.10 5.58 9.41
CA ARG A 161 11.10 4.29 8.73
C ARG A 161 9.92 4.26 7.77
N GLY A 162 10.13 4.00 6.49
CA GLY A 162 8.98 4.04 5.58
C GLY A 162 9.31 3.83 4.12
N MET A 163 8.49 4.44 3.29
CA MET A 163 8.57 4.36 1.84
C MET A 163 8.13 5.68 1.21
N MET A 164 8.82 6.09 0.15
CA MET A 164 8.41 7.14 -0.78
C MET A 164 7.93 6.50 -2.08
N VAL A 165 6.91 7.09 -2.70
CA VAL A 165 6.36 6.65 -3.99
C VAL A 165 6.27 7.85 -4.93
N ASP A 166 6.92 7.74 -6.07
CA ASP A 166 6.83 8.70 -7.17
C ASP A 166 5.52 8.50 -7.93
N VAL A 167 4.47 9.10 -7.40
CA VAL A 167 3.16 9.10 -8.07
C VAL A 167 3.07 10.18 -9.16
N GLY A 168 3.98 11.16 -9.14
CA GLY A 168 4.10 12.22 -10.14
C GLY A 168 4.42 11.66 -11.51
N ARG A 169 5.48 10.82 -11.62
CA ARG A 169 5.85 10.20 -12.90
C ARG A 169 4.95 9.02 -13.26
N LYS A 170 4.52 8.18 -12.29
CA LYS A 170 3.62 7.05 -12.53
C LYS A 170 2.42 7.13 -11.59
N TYR A 171 1.20 7.13 -12.14
CA TYR A 171 0.01 7.02 -11.30
C TYR A 171 -0.10 5.63 -10.66
N PHE A 172 -0.27 5.60 -9.34
CA PHE A 172 -0.58 4.41 -8.57
C PHE A 172 -2.04 4.45 -8.10
N THR A 173 -2.72 3.33 -8.17
CA THR A 173 -4.12 3.27 -7.71
C THR A 173 -4.22 3.55 -6.19
N VAL A 174 -5.33 4.14 -5.76
CA VAL A 174 -5.59 4.37 -4.33
C VAL A 174 -5.56 3.06 -3.54
N ASP A 175 -6.01 1.96 -4.15
CA ASP A 175 -5.99 0.64 -3.52
C ASP A 175 -4.55 0.13 -3.32
N TRP A 176 -3.64 0.38 -4.28
CA TRP A 176 -2.23 0.07 -4.10
C TRP A 176 -1.63 0.84 -2.92
N LEU A 177 -1.90 2.14 -2.81
CA LEU A 177 -1.43 2.97 -1.69
C LEU A 177 -2.00 2.48 -0.34
N ARG A 178 -3.30 2.16 -0.28
CA ARG A 178 -3.94 1.61 0.94
C ARG A 178 -3.33 0.30 1.39
N ARG A 179 -3.04 -0.60 0.44
CA ARG A 179 -2.36 -1.86 0.73
C ARG A 179 -0.98 -1.63 1.33
N HIS A 180 -0.22 -0.68 0.79
CA HIS A 180 1.12 -0.38 1.29
C HIS A 180 1.11 0.35 2.64
N VAL A 181 0.07 1.12 2.98
CA VAL A 181 -0.14 1.61 4.36
C VAL A 181 -0.18 0.43 5.34
N LYS A 182 -0.98 -0.61 5.06
CA LYS A 182 -1.04 -1.81 5.92
C LYS A 182 0.28 -2.56 5.96
N GLU A 183 0.98 -2.68 4.82
CA GLU A 183 2.27 -3.35 4.71
C GLU A 183 3.36 -2.63 5.53
N LEU A 184 3.43 -1.30 5.43
CA LEU A 184 4.34 -0.48 6.23
C LEU A 184 4.08 -0.67 7.73
N ALA A 185 2.82 -0.59 8.14
CA ALA A 185 2.43 -0.78 9.54
C ALA A 185 2.78 -2.19 10.06
N TYR A 186 2.56 -3.23 9.25
CA TYR A 186 2.91 -4.61 9.57
C TYR A 186 4.41 -4.78 9.85
N LEU A 187 5.24 -3.99 9.17
CA LEU A 187 6.69 -3.91 9.36
C LEU A 187 7.11 -2.85 10.40
N LYS A 188 6.17 -2.30 11.18
CA LYS A 188 6.42 -1.26 12.19
C LYS A 188 7.10 0.00 11.61
N MET A 189 6.83 0.30 10.35
CA MET A 189 7.22 1.56 9.71
C MET A 189 6.20 2.65 10.02
N ASN A 190 6.58 3.93 9.83
CA ASN A 190 5.77 5.07 10.25
C ASN A 190 5.68 6.22 9.25
N ARG A 191 6.19 6.05 8.01
CA ARG A 191 6.16 7.10 6.98
C ARG A 191 5.70 6.54 5.63
N LEU A 192 4.79 7.28 4.98
CA LEU A 192 4.49 7.18 3.56
C LEU A 192 4.72 8.54 2.93
N HIS A 193 5.76 8.70 2.13
CA HIS A 193 6.05 9.92 1.40
C HIS A 193 5.47 9.81 -0.01
N LEU A 194 4.70 10.79 -0.46
CA LEU A 194 4.08 10.84 -1.79
C LEU A 194 4.71 12.00 -2.58
N HIS A 195 5.49 11.66 -3.58
CA HIS A 195 6.03 12.62 -4.57
C HIS A 195 4.94 12.87 -5.62
N LEU A 196 4.16 13.97 -5.42
CA LEU A 196 2.85 14.20 -6.05
C LEU A 196 2.91 14.95 -7.37
N SER A 197 4.06 15.53 -7.70
CA SER A 197 4.27 16.27 -8.95
C SER A 197 5.67 16.04 -9.48
N ASP A 198 5.79 15.89 -10.80
CA ASP A 198 7.05 15.81 -11.54
C ASP A 198 6.79 15.96 -13.04
N THR A 199 7.75 15.54 -13.87
CA THR A 199 7.76 15.64 -15.34
C THR A 199 6.45 15.20 -16.01
N PHE A 200 5.82 14.10 -15.55
CA PHE A 200 4.69 13.49 -16.25
C PHE A 200 3.33 13.75 -15.60
N GLY A 201 3.29 14.36 -14.43
CA GLY A 201 2.00 14.63 -13.83
C GLY A 201 2.04 15.46 -12.56
N PHE A 202 0.95 16.18 -12.36
CA PHE A 202 0.51 16.78 -11.10
C PHE A 202 -0.72 16.00 -10.62
N ARG A 203 -0.62 15.30 -9.51
CA ARG A 203 -1.56 14.24 -9.12
C ARG A 203 -2.59 14.63 -8.05
N LEU A 204 -2.78 15.90 -7.78
CA LEU A 204 -3.79 16.37 -6.82
C LEU A 204 -4.92 17.14 -7.52
N GLU A 205 -6.17 16.86 -7.12
CA GLU A 205 -7.31 17.69 -7.48
C GLU A 205 -7.08 19.12 -6.97
N SER A 206 -6.96 20.10 -7.90
CA SER A 206 -6.81 21.52 -7.56
C SER A 206 -8.04 22.31 -7.93
N THR A 207 -8.44 23.22 -7.04
CA THR A 207 -9.48 24.22 -7.28
C THR A 207 -8.89 25.57 -7.62
N THR A 208 -7.65 25.84 -7.19
CA THR A 208 -6.94 27.09 -7.46
C THR A 208 -6.28 27.07 -8.83
N HIS A 209 -5.72 25.91 -9.21
CA HIS A 209 -5.04 25.67 -10.49
C HIS A 209 -5.54 24.38 -11.14
N PRO A 210 -6.81 24.33 -11.60
CA PRO A 210 -7.35 23.13 -12.23
C PRO A 210 -6.67 22.79 -13.58
N GLU A 211 -6.02 23.76 -14.20
CA GLU A 211 -5.29 23.60 -15.47
C GLU A 211 -4.07 22.68 -15.35
N VAL A 212 -3.40 22.63 -14.19
CA VAL A 212 -2.20 21.81 -14.01
C VAL A 212 -2.50 20.34 -13.68
N VAL A 213 -3.77 20.01 -13.40
CA VAL A 213 -4.18 18.68 -12.95
C VAL A 213 -4.12 17.68 -14.09
N SER A 214 -3.36 16.61 -13.90
CA SER A 214 -3.23 15.54 -14.90
C SER A 214 -4.53 14.73 -15.07
N GLU A 215 -4.67 13.99 -16.18
CA GLU A 215 -5.83 13.13 -16.45
C GLU A 215 -6.06 12.10 -15.32
N GLN A 216 -4.98 11.49 -14.81
CA GLN A 216 -5.03 10.61 -13.64
C GLN A 216 -4.55 11.37 -12.41
N TYR A 217 -5.43 11.55 -11.43
CA TYR A 217 -5.16 12.30 -10.21
C TYR A 217 -5.93 11.72 -9.03
N TYR A 218 -5.56 12.13 -7.84
CA TYR A 218 -6.28 11.83 -6.59
C TYR A 218 -7.21 12.98 -6.24
N THR A 219 -8.48 12.66 -6.01
CA THR A 219 -9.41 13.65 -5.46
C THR A 219 -9.01 14.03 -4.03
N LYS A 220 -9.39 15.22 -3.59
CA LYS A 220 -9.18 15.64 -2.20
C LYS A 220 -9.83 14.68 -1.20
N GLN A 221 -10.95 14.04 -1.59
CA GLN A 221 -11.59 13.03 -0.74
C GLN A 221 -10.76 11.75 -0.65
N GLN A 222 -10.21 11.26 -1.77
CA GLN A 222 -9.33 10.08 -1.76
C GLN A 222 -8.09 10.31 -0.89
N ILE A 223 -7.51 11.51 -0.92
CA ILE A 223 -6.38 11.86 -0.04
C ILE A 223 -6.80 11.90 1.43
N ARG A 224 -7.96 12.50 1.76
CA ARG A 224 -8.48 12.47 3.15
C ARG A 224 -8.69 11.04 3.64
N ASP A 225 -9.28 10.18 2.82
CA ASP A 225 -9.52 8.77 3.18
C ASP A 225 -8.19 8.00 3.34
N LEU A 226 -7.21 8.27 2.49
CA LEU A 226 -5.88 7.66 2.59
C LEU A 226 -5.14 8.12 3.85
N THR A 227 -5.14 9.43 4.15
CA THR A 227 -4.48 9.98 5.35
C THR A 227 -5.17 9.52 6.63
N ALA A 228 -6.50 9.37 6.63
CA ALA A 228 -7.26 8.82 7.75
C ALA A 228 -6.91 7.33 7.98
N LEU A 229 -6.87 6.53 6.92
CA LEU A 229 -6.41 5.14 7.01
C LEU A 229 -4.95 5.06 7.51
N ALA A 230 -4.06 5.90 6.98
CA ALA A 230 -2.67 5.94 7.39
C ALA A 230 -2.54 6.27 8.89
N ALA A 231 -3.29 7.26 9.38
CA ALA A 231 -3.31 7.62 10.80
C ALA A 231 -3.80 6.45 11.68
N GLN A 232 -4.83 5.71 11.25
CA GLN A 232 -5.33 4.51 11.93
C GLN A 232 -4.25 3.42 12.06
N TYR A 233 -3.28 3.39 11.16
CA TYR A 233 -2.16 2.46 11.15
C TYR A 233 -0.84 3.09 11.63
N HIS A 234 -0.88 4.24 12.31
CA HIS A 234 0.28 5.01 12.80
C HIS A 234 1.30 5.36 11.72
N ILE A 235 0.82 5.60 10.49
CA ILE A 235 1.62 6.06 9.36
C ILE A 235 1.34 7.54 9.12
N GLU A 236 2.39 8.37 9.13
CA GLU A 236 2.29 9.76 8.71
C GLU A 236 2.52 9.86 7.20
N VAL A 237 1.58 10.50 6.49
CA VAL A 237 1.72 10.78 5.05
C VAL A 237 2.44 12.11 4.89
N ILE A 238 3.56 12.10 4.16
CA ILE A 238 4.36 13.28 3.83
C ILE A 238 4.07 13.63 2.37
N PRO A 239 3.41 14.75 2.07
CA PRO A 239 3.23 15.22 0.70
C PRO A 239 4.47 15.93 0.20
N GLU A 240 4.80 15.74 -1.08
CA GLU A 240 5.78 16.51 -1.81
C GLU A 240 5.17 17.10 -3.07
N ILE A 241 5.27 18.42 -3.21
CA ILE A 241 5.10 19.13 -4.48
C ILE A 241 6.46 19.74 -4.77
N ASP A 242 7.14 19.15 -5.76
CA ASP A 242 8.51 19.52 -6.06
C ASP A 242 8.60 20.85 -6.75
N MET A 243 9.46 21.71 -6.25
CA MET A 243 9.74 23.04 -6.75
C MET A 243 11.06 23.59 -6.17
N PRO A 244 11.82 24.39 -6.91
CA PRO A 244 11.53 25.04 -8.19
C PRO A 244 12.04 24.26 -9.41
N GLY A 245 12.62 23.07 -9.24
CA GLY A 245 12.91 22.08 -10.26
C GLY A 245 11.73 21.14 -10.49
N HIS A 246 11.85 20.16 -11.38
CA HIS A 246 10.87 19.08 -11.62
C HIS A 246 9.43 19.54 -11.93
N MET A 247 9.26 20.79 -12.40
CA MET A 247 7.94 21.41 -12.56
C MET A 247 7.33 21.26 -13.96
N ASN A 248 7.80 20.33 -14.79
CA ASN A 248 7.33 20.22 -16.19
C ASN A 248 5.81 20.13 -16.31
N ALA A 249 5.15 19.28 -15.52
CA ALA A 249 3.71 19.12 -15.57
C ALA A 249 2.96 20.41 -15.24
N VAL A 250 3.46 21.18 -14.27
CA VAL A 250 2.88 22.46 -13.85
C VAL A 250 3.21 23.57 -14.84
N LEU A 251 4.47 23.63 -15.30
CA LEU A 251 4.95 24.71 -16.16
C LEU A 251 4.53 24.54 -17.65
N ALA A 252 3.94 23.40 -18.00
CA ALA A 252 3.32 23.22 -19.33
C ALA A 252 2.19 24.25 -19.55
N ASP A 253 1.39 24.52 -18.52
CA ASP A 253 0.27 25.47 -18.55
C ASP A 253 0.68 26.90 -18.15
N HIS A 254 1.92 27.08 -17.63
CA HIS A 254 2.50 28.36 -17.25
C HIS A 254 3.82 28.67 -17.98
N PRO A 255 3.85 28.67 -19.34
CA PRO A 255 5.09 28.80 -20.09
C PRO A 255 5.78 30.15 -19.89
N ASP A 256 5.05 31.18 -19.47
CA ASP A 256 5.61 32.47 -19.10
C ASP A 256 6.44 32.45 -17.82
N LEU A 257 6.23 31.46 -16.93
CA LEU A 257 6.96 31.27 -15.68
C LEU A 257 8.17 30.31 -15.84
N GLN A 258 8.38 29.71 -17.01
CA GLN A 258 9.55 28.91 -17.30
C GLN A 258 10.80 29.77 -17.33
N LEU A 259 11.89 29.25 -16.73
CA LEU A 259 13.20 29.92 -16.71
C LEU A 259 13.79 29.94 -18.12
N ALA A 260 14.14 31.13 -18.66
CA ALA A 260 14.71 31.29 -20.00
C ALA A 260 16.22 31.56 -19.95
N ASP A 261 16.99 30.90 -20.82
CA ASP A 261 18.41 31.13 -20.97
C ASP A 261 18.71 32.47 -21.69
N THR A 262 20.01 32.80 -21.84
CA THR A 262 20.46 34.02 -22.54
C THR A 262 20.08 34.07 -24.02
N ASN A 263 19.69 32.95 -24.64
CA ASN A 263 19.21 32.87 -26.02
C ASN A 263 17.68 32.96 -26.12
N GLY A 264 16.99 33.05 -24.98
CA GLY A 264 15.55 33.06 -24.89
C GLY A 264 14.90 31.66 -24.91
N ASN A 265 15.68 30.59 -24.87
CA ASN A 265 15.14 29.22 -24.79
C ASN A 265 14.58 28.99 -23.38
N ARG A 266 13.31 28.65 -23.30
CA ARG A 266 12.60 28.35 -22.05
C ARG A 266 12.84 26.91 -21.65
N ASN A 267 13.11 26.69 -20.36
CA ASN A 267 13.24 25.37 -19.80
C ASN A 267 11.98 25.01 -19.00
N PRO A 268 11.16 24.04 -19.44
CA PRO A 268 9.94 23.68 -18.76
C PRO A 268 10.18 22.99 -17.40
N TYR A 269 11.40 22.61 -17.11
CA TYR A 269 11.80 21.95 -15.88
C TYR A 269 11.98 22.92 -14.70
N TYR A 270 12.32 24.21 -15.00
CA TYR A 270 12.70 25.20 -13.99
C TYR A 270 11.73 26.38 -13.88
N LEU A 271 11.29 26.65 -12.67
CA LEU A 271 10.53 27.85 -12.35
C LEU A 271 11.44 29.09 -12.35
N ASP A 272 11.04 30.18 -12.99
CA ASP A 272 11.80 31.43 -13.03
C ASP A 272 11.64 32.25 -11.75
N LEU A 273 12.55 32.06 -10.81
CA LEU A 273 12.55 32.74 -9.50
C LEU A 273 12.80 34.24 -9.57
N SER A 274 13.06 34.81 -10.73
CA SER A 274 13.14 36.27 -10.92
C SER A 274 11.76 36.91 -11.13
N LYS A 275 10.69 36.11 -11.26
CA LYS A 275 9.34 36.58 -11.57
C LYS A 275 8.41 36.53 -10.35
N PRO A 276 7.66 37.59 -10.04
CA PRO A 276 6.68 37.58 -8.95
C PRO A 276 5.60 36.49 -9.12
N GLY A 277 5.18 36.19 -10.37
CA GLY A 277 4.19 35.13 -10.69
C GLY A 277 4.64 33.74 -10.24
N ALA A 278 5.94 33.44 -10.26
CA ALA A 278 6.52 32.21 -9.76
C ALA A 278 6.21 31.98 -8.27
N TYR A 279 6.34 33.03 -7.47
CA TYR A 279 6.02 32.98 -6.03
C TYR A 279 4.51 32.93 -5.76
N THR A 280 3.69 33.52 -6.64
CA THR A 280 2.23 33.40 -6.54
C THR A 280 1.80 31.93 -6.80
N LEU A 281 2.22 31.34 -7.92
CA LEU A 281 1.92 29.94 -8.27
C LEU A 281 2.40 28.98 -7.16
N ALA A 282 3.65 29.09 -6.73
CA ALA A 282 4.22 28.24 -5.68
C ALA A 282 3.47 28.39 -4.34
N ARG A 283 3.07 29.62 -3.95
CA ARG A 283 2.26 29.86 -2.75
C ARG A 283 0.91 29.17 -2.85
N ASP A 284 0.23 29.34 -3.96
CA ASP A 284 -1.10 28.79 -4.17
C ASP A 284 -1.05 27.26 -4.09
N LEU A 285 -0.08 26.60 -4.75
CA LEU A 285 0.14 25.16 -4.67
C LEU A 285 0.47 24.68 -3.25
N ILE A 286 1.26 25.42 -2.47
CA ILE A 286 1.54 25.03 -1.09
C ILE A 286 0.29 25.24 -0.22
N THR A 287 -0.34 26.41 -0.27
CA THR A 287 -1.40 26.78 0.68
C THR A 287 -2.70 26.03 0.44
N GLU A 288 -3.02 25.67 -0.79
CA GLU A 288 -4.22 24.88 -1.11
C GLU A 288 -4.17 23.50 -0.44
N PHE A 289 -2.99 22.87 -0.43
CA PHE A 289 -2.87 21.47 0.00
C PHE A 289 -2.36 21.28 1.42
N LEU A 290 -1.75 22.30 2.06
CA LEU A 290 -1.31 22.19 3.45
C LEU A 290 -2.37 21.64 4.42
N PRO A 291 -3.67 22.08 4.36
CA PRO A 291 -4.72 21.57 5.24
C PRO A 291 -5.17 20.15 4.90
N LEU A 292 -4.89 19.66 3.69
CA LEU A 292 -5.32 18.35 3.23
C LEU A 292 -4.53 17.21 3.91
N PHE A 293 -3.31 17.49 4.33
CA PHE A 293 -2.42 16.53 4.97
C PHE A 293 -2.26 16.87 6.46
N PRO A 294 -2.81 16.07 7.39
CA PRO A 294 -2.79 16.36 8.81
C PRO A 294 -1.40 16.18 9.47
N GLY A 295 -0.47 15.50 8.80
CA GLY A 295 0.89 15.24 9.29
C GLY A 295 1.70 16.54 9.52
N ARG A 296 2.79 16.39 10.25
CA ARG A 296 3.66 17.51 10.66
C ARG A 296 4.64 17.97 9.58
N TYR A 297 4.82 17.20 8.51
CA TYR A 297 5.80 17.48 7.47
C TYR A 297 5.17 17.94 6.16
N TRP A 298 5.91 18.74 5.42
CA TRP A 298 5.68 19.13 4.04
C TRP A 298 7.00 19.14 3.29
N HIS A 299 7.11 18.41 2.19
CA HIS A 299 8.29 18.37 1.36
C HIS A 299 8.15 19.30 0.16
N ILE A 300 9.15 20.13 -0.08
CA ILE A 300 9.17 21.10 -1.18
C ILE A 300 10.01 20.65 -2.38
N GLY A 301 10.58 19.43 -2.36
CA GLY A 301 11.54 18.96 -3.33
C GLY A 301 12.87 19.69 -3.23
N ALA A 302 13.06 20.68 -4.10
CA ALA A 302 14.21 21.56 -4.18
C ALA A 302 15.50 20.91 -4.69
N ASP A 303 15.39 19.79 -5.40
CA ASP A 303 16.51 19.12 -6.06
C ASP A 303 16.65 19.58 -7.50
N GLU A 304 17.83 19.32 -8.02
CA GLU A 304 18.24 19.44 -9.43
C GLU A 304 17.86 20.78 -10.10
N TYR A 305 17.68 21.87 -9.31
CA TYR A 305 17.43 23.20 -9.86
C TYR A 305 18.72 23.83 -10.35
N VAL A 306 18.80 24.11 -11.64
CA VAL A 306 19.86 24.86 -12.34
C VAL A 306 21.30 24.44 -12.02
N GLY A 307 21.85 23.56 -12.83
CA GLY A 307 23.27 23.17 -12.73
C GLY A 307 24.26 24.26 -13.20
N ASN A 308 23.85 25.16 -14.13
CA ASN A 308 24.68 26.24 -14.67
C ASN A 308 23.98 27.59 -14.55
N TYR A 309 24.16 28.27 -13.43
CA TYR A 309 23.58 29.58 -13.16
C TYR A 309 24.04 30.69 -14.12
N ALA A 310 25.20 30.54 -14.78
CA ALA A 310 25.68 31.54 -15.75
C ALA A 310 24.79 31.64 -17.00
N ALA A 311 24.06 30.58 -17.33
CA ALA A 311 23.08 30.60 -18.41
C ALA A 311 21.83 31.46 -18.11
N TYR A 312 21.62 31.85 -16.85
CA TYR A 312 20.41 32.51 -16.37
C TYR A 312 20.71 33.80 -15.56
N PRO A 313 21.23 34.85 -16.23
CA PRO A 313 21.71 36.07 -15.56
C PRO A 313 20.62 36.85 -14.81
N GLN A 314 19.34 36.66 -15.15
CA GLN A 314 18.19 37.25 -14.43
C GLN A 314 18.15 36.76 -12.96
N LEU A 315 18.57 35.54 -12.67
CA LEU A 315 18.65 35.05 -11.29
C LEU A 315 19.68 35.84 -10.45
N LEU A 316 20.84 36.16 -11.05
CA LEU A 316 21.84 36.99 -10.41
C LEU A 316 21.33 38.41 -10.19
N THR A 317 20.68 39.00 -11.21
CA THR A 317 20.09 40.34 -11.13
C THR A 317 19.05 40.43 -10.02
N TYR A 318 18.15 39.46 -9.96
CA TYR A 318 17.16 39.33 -8.92
C TYR A 318 17.79 39.16 -7.53
N ALA A 319 18.74 38.22 -7.40
CA ALA A 319 19.40 37.96 -6.11
C ALA A 319 20.10 39.20 -5.57
N ARG A 320 20.80 39.97 -6.42
CA ARG A 320 21.48 41.21 -6.00
C ARG A 320 20.51 42.29 -5.61
N ALA A 321 19.39 42.41 -6.31
CA ALA A 321 18.33 43.39 -5.95
C ALA A 321 17.65 43.04 -4.62
N THR A 322 17.52 41.75 -4.31
CA THR A 322 16.76 41.29 -3.14
C THR A 322 17.63 41.07 -1.91
N TYR A 323 18.84 40.47 -2.08
CA TYR A 323 19.71 40.05 -0.97
C TYR A 323 21.01 40.84 -0.85
N GLY A 324 21.20 41.88 -1.69
CA GLY A 324 22.32 42.81 -1.64
C GLY A 324 23.40 42.57 -2.70
N ALA A 325 24.25 43.55 -2.90
CA ALA A 325 25.20 43.62 -4.03
C ALA A 325 26.17 42.43 -4.12
N ASN A 326 26.46 41.77 -2.99
CA ASN A 326 27.37 40.63 -2.92
C ASN A 326 26.66 39.30 -3.19
N ALA A 327 25.33 39.27 -3.39
CA ALA A 327 24.57 38.05 -3.64
C ALA A 327 25.02 37.40 -4.93
N THR A 328 25.01 36.06 -4.94
CA THR A 328 25.25 35.19 -6.08
C THR A 328 23.91 34.78 -6.70
N ALA A 329 23.92 34.20 -7.92
CA ALA A 329 22.68 33.71 -8.53
C ALA A 329 22.03 32.57 -7.71
N LYS A 330 22.83 31.83 -6.95
CA LYS A 330 22.38 30.73 -6.05
C LYS A 330 21.52 31.28 -4.90
N ASP A 331 21.71 32.55 -4.49
CA ASP A 331 20.90 33.16 -3.42
C ASP A 331 19.43 33.31 -3.83
N ALA A 332 19.11 33.37 -5.13
CA ALA A 332 17.71 33.32 -5.57
C ALA A 332 17.05 32.00 -5.17
N TYR A 333 17.75 30.88 -5.34
CA TYR A 333 17.28 29.55 -4.94
C TYR A 333 17.19 29.39 -3.41
N TYR A 334 18.21 29.77 -2.66
CA TYR A 334 18.17 29.71 -1.18
C TYR A 334 17.09 30.64 -0.59
N GLY A 335 16.88 31.77 -1.21
CA GLY A 335 15.81 32.68 -0.82
C GLY A 335 14.42 32.09 -1.06
N PHE A 336 14.23 31.44 -2.18
CA PHE A 336 12.99 30.71 -2.47
C PHE A 336 12.72 29.60 -1.43
N ILE A 337 13.72 28.79 -1.10
CA ILE A 337 13.60 27.74 -0.07
C ILE A 337 13.17 28.34 1.27
N ASN A 338 13.82 29.41 1.71
CA ASN A 338 13.49 30.09 2.99
C ASN A 338 12.08 30.70 2.95
N TRP A 339 11.69 31.28 1.84
CA TRP A 339 10.36 31.83 1.63
C TRP A 339 9.28 30.73 1.67
N ALA A 340 9.51 29.57 0.99
CA ALA A 340 8.61 28.42 1.03
C ALA A 340 8.53 27.83 2.45
N ASN A 341 9.68 27.72 3.14
CA ASN A 341 9.74 27.31 4.53
C ASN A 341 8.91 28.17 5.47
N ASP A 342 8.91 29.51 5.26
CA ASP A 342 8.10 30.40 6.07
C ASP A 342 6.59 30.16 5.88
N ILE A 343 6.14 29.87 4.65
CA ILE A 343 4.74 29.51 4.36
C ILE A 343 4.37 28.18 5.03
N VAL A 344 5.20 27.16 4.86
CA VAL A 344 4.98 25.83 5.45
C VAL A 344 4.91 25.91 6.99
N ARG A 345 5.80 26.69 7.61
CA ARG A 345 5.80 26.92 9.05
C ARG A 345 4.60 27.72 9.53
N ALA A 346 4.17 28.73 8.78
CA ALA A 346 2.95 29.46 9.08
C ALA A 346 1.72 28.54 9.06
N GLY A 347 1.73 27.48 8.24
CA GLY A 347 0.76 26.39 8.26
C GLY A 347 0.98 25.35 9.37
N GLY A 348 1.91 25.58 10.31
CA GLY A 348 2.15 24.70 11.47
C GLY A 348 2.98 23.45 11.16
N LYS A 349 3.66 23.39 10.02
CA LYS A 349 4.43 22.21 9.58
C LYS A 349 5.94 22.45 9.57
N THR A 350 6.70 21.37 9.50
CA THR A 350 8.15 21.36 9.29
C THR A 350 8.44 21.08 7.82
N THR A 351 9.25 21.94 7.22
CA THR A 351 9.68 21.78 5.83
C THR A 351 10.71 20.66 5.69
N ARG A 352 10.58 19.88 4.63
CA ARG A 352 11.59 18.90 4.17
C ARG A 352 12.07 19.29 2.78
N MET A 353 13.31 18.92 2.44
CA MET A 353 13.89 19.13 1.12
C MET A 353 15.01 18.15 0.83
N TRP A 354 15.34 17.96 -0.45
CA TRP A 354 16.52 17.22 -0.89
C TRP A 354 17.81 18.00 -0.69
N ASN A 355 18.95 17.33 -0.60
CA ASN A 355 20.23 17.95 -0.22
C ASN A 355 21.08 18.50 -1.36
N ASP A 356 20.93 17.99 -2.59
CA ASP A 356 21.88 18.22 -3.70
C ASP A 356 22.00 19.69 -4.12
N GLY A 357 20.94 20.47 -3.96
CA GLY A 357 20.95 21.91 -4.17
C GLY A 357 21.74 22.69 -3.10
N ILE A 358 22.08 22.09 -1.95
CA ILE A 358 22.75 22.81 -0.84
C ILE A 358 24.28 22.74 -1.00
N GLY A 359 24.92 23.89 -1.15
CA GLY A 359 26.37 24.01 -1.28
C GLY A 359 27.05 24.86 -0.22
N THR A 360 28.29 25.25 -0.51
CA THR A 360 29.07 26.20 0.28
C THR A 360 29.02 27.61 -0.27
N ASP A 361 28.53 27.78 -1.49
CA ASP A 361 28.34 29.02 -2.22
C ASP A 361 27.09 29.80 -1.77
N GLY A 362 26.98 31.05 -2.17
CA GLY A 362 25.90 31.96 -1.78
C GLY A 362 26.17 32.75 -0.49
N THR A 363 25.45 33.84 -0.31
CA THR A 363 25.55 34.74 0.86
C THR A 363 24.53 34.41 1.93
N ILE A 364 23.45 33.73 1.57
CA ILE A 364 22.43 33.21 2.47
C ILE A 364 22.45 31.67 2.49
N ARG A 365 21.74 31.08 3.41
CA ARG A 365 21.67 29.62 3.58
C ARG A 365 20.23 29.17 3.82
N PRO A 366 19.86 27.96 3.46
CA PRO A 366 18.62 27.33 3.94
C PRO A 366 18.55 27.35 5.47
N ALA A 367 17.38 27.66 6.00
CA ALA A 367 17.13 27.75 7.44
C ALA A 367 17.37 26.41 8.14
N SER A 368 18.08 26.40 9.28
CA SER A 368 18.49 25.18 9.98
C SER A 368 17.33 24.34 10.56
N ASN A 369 16.12 24.92 10.61
CA ASN A 369 14.92 24.18 11.02
C ASN A 369 14.28 23.36 9.90
N ILE A 370 14.82 23.41 8.67
CA ILE A 370 14.44 22.52 7.57
C ILE A 370 15.07 21.15 7.77
N HIS A 371 14.28 20.09 7.64
CA HIS A 371 14.79 18.72 7.60
C HIS A 371 15.34 18.43 6.20
N VAL A 372 16.57 17.88 6.12
CA VAL A 372 17.24 17.64 4.85
C VAL A 372 17.36 16.13 4.57
N GLU A 373 16.85 15.70 3.43
CA GLU A 373 16.93 14.32 2.94
C GLU A 373 18.17 14.17 2.07
N VAL A 374 19.10 13.32 2.51
CA VAL A 374 20.44 13.20 1.91
C VAL A 374 20.49 11.99 1.00
N TRP A 375 20.32 12.20 -0.31
CA TRP A 375 20.36 11.15 -1.31
C TRP A 375 21.72 11.05 -2.03
N TYR A 376 22.43 12.14 -2.11
CA TYR A 376 23.74 12.20 -2.77
C TYR A 376 24.74 13.09 -2.04
N ASN A 377 26.04 12.88 -2.29
CA ASN A 377 27.12 13.65 -1.64
C ASN A 377 27.59 14.85 -2.51
N TYR A 378 26.72 15.45 -3.29
CA TYR A 378 27.01 16.69 -3.99
C TYR A 378 26.91 17.89 -3.06
N GLY A 379 27.82 18.84 -3.24
CA GLY A 379 27.80 20.16 -2.60
C GLY A 379 28.07 20.15 -1.09
N ILE A 380 27.34 19.40 -0.31
CA ILE A 380 27.45 19.37 1.15
C ILE A 380 27.40 17.94 1.71
N THR A 381 28.25 17.66 2.70
CA THR A 381 28.26 16.37 3.37
C THR A 381 27.17 16.26 4.43
N PRO A 382 26.69 15.04 4.78
CA PRO A 382 25.74 14.84 5.87
C PRO A 382 26.20 15.44 7.21
N GLN A 383 27.50 15.31 7.55
CA GLN A 383 28.05 15.91 8.76
C GLN A 383 27.98 17.42 8.75
N ALA A 384 28.29 18.07 7.61
CA ALA A 384 28.22 19.51 7.50
C ALA A 384 26.78 20.05 7.62
N LEU A 385 25.76 19.28 7.22
CA LEU A 385 24.35 19.62 7.47
C LEU A 385 24.02 19.56 8.97
N LEU A 386 24.47 18.51 9.65
CA LEU A 386 24.34 18.39 11.11
C LEU A 386 25.05 19.56 11.83
N ASP A 387 26.26 19.92 11.39
CA ASP A 387 27.03 21.04 11.95
C ASP A 387 26.32 22.38 11.76
N ARG A 388 25.54 22.54 10.68
CA ARG A 388 24.67 23.70 10.42
C ARG A 388 23.36 23.69 11.23
N GLY A 389 23.08 22.63 11.98
CA GLY A 389 21.92 22.52 12.85
C GLY A 389 20.71 21.79 12.26
N HIS A 390 20.78 21.30 11.02
CA HIS A 390 19.69 20.54 10.42
C HIS A 390 19.50 19.18 11.11
N THR A 391 18.30 18.67 11.10
CA THR A 391 18.04 17.23 11.15
C THR A 391 18.14 16.65 9.76
N ILE A 392 18.59 15.40 9.64
CA ILE A 392 18.77 14.73 8.35
C ILE A 392 18.12 13.35 8.35
N SER A 393 17.84 12.82 7.17
CA SER A 393 17.57 11.40 6.94
C SER A 393 18.44 10.86 5.80
N ASN A 394 18.77 9.57 5.90
CA ASN A 394 19.63 8.89 4.94
C ASN A 394 18.79 8.33 3.80
N GLN A 395 18.93 8.93 2.63
CA GLN A 395 18.23 8.53 1.41
C GLN A 395 19.24 8.11 0.33
N ALA A 396 20.34 7.47 0.76
CA ALA A 396 21.41 7.07 -0.14
C ALA A 396 20.89 6.24 -1.32
N TRP A 397 21.30 6.59 -2.55
CA TRP A 397 20.92 5.88 -3.77
C TRP A 397 21.00 4.36 -3.60
N ASP A 398 22.10 3.83 -3.11
CA ASP A 398 22.21 2.43 -2.72
C ASP A 398 22.28 2.34 -1.18
N PRO A 399 21.37 1.61 -0.49
CA PRO A 399 20.40 0.66 -1.04
C PRO A 399 18.94 1.16 -1.01
N THR A 400 18.67 2.47 -0.96
CA THR A 400 17.32 2.94 -0.69
C THR A 400 16.51 3.30 -1.94
N TYR A 401 17.11 3.26 -3.15
CA TYR A 401 16.41 3.55 -4.40
C TYR A 401 16.02 2.28 -5.14
N TYR A 402 14.74 2.17 -5.45
CA TYR A 402 14.15 1.20 -6.38
C TYR A 402 13.70 1.96 -7.63
N VAL A 403 14.43 1.82 -8.73
CA VAL A 403 14.19 2.54 -9.98
C VAL A 403 13.96 1.52 -11.09
N PRO A 404 12.69 1.22 -11.47
CA PRO A 404 12.40 0.28 -12.56
C PRO A 404 13.22 0.58 -13.81
N ALA A 405 13.72 -0.46 -14.46
CA ALA A 405 14.59 -0.44 -15.63
C ALA A 405 16.00 0.16 -15.44
N ILE A 406 16.30 0.85 -14.32
CA ILE A 406 17.59 1.49 -14.08
C ILE A 406 18.38 0.76 -13.00
N SER A 407 17.84 0.68 -11.77
CA SER A 407 18.57 0.17 -10.62
C SER A 407 17.62 -0.43 -9.58
N LYS A 408 18.05 -1.53 -9.01
CA LYS A 408 17.37 -2.17 -7.87
C LYS A 408 18.35 -2.32 -6.71
N PRO A 409 17.88 -2.17 -5.46
CA PRO A 409 18.73 -2.29 -4.27
C PRO A 409 19.50 -3.62 -4.21
N ASN A 410 20.77 -3.57 -3.84
CA ASN A 410 21.52 -4.77 -3.49
C ASN A 410 21.08 -5.26 -2.10
N VAL A 411 20.06 -6.10 -2.06
CA VAL A 411 19.41 -6.57 -0.81
C VAL A 411 20.37 -7.35 0.09
N THR A 412 21.34 -8.10 -0.48
CA THR A 412 22.34 -8.84 0.28
C THR A 412 23.26 -7.88 1.03
N TRP A 413 23.83 -6.91 0.34
CA TRP A 413 24.68 -5.90 0.96
C TRP A 413 23.89 -5.04 1.98
N ALA A 414 22.65 -4.65 1.63
CA ALA A 414 21.77 -3.90 2.50
C ALA A 414 21.49 -4.61 3.82
N TYR A 415 21.24 -5.92 3.78
CA TYR A 415 21.03 -6.72 4.98
C TYR A 415 22.32 -6.99 5.75
N GLU A 416 23.39 -7.43 5.06
CA GLU A 416 24.57 -7.96 5.73
C GLU A 416 25.54 -6.86 6.21
N THR A 417 25.57 -5.69 5.52
CA THR A 417 26.64 -4.70 5.72
C THR A 417 26.15 -3.29 6.01
N TRP A 418 25.08 -2.83 5.29
CA TRP A 418 24.62 -1.45 5.39
C TRP A 418 23.90 -1.17 6.72
N THR A 419 23.96 0.10 7.15
CA THR A 419 23.21 0.64 8.27
C THR A 419 22.66 2.02 7.93
N PRO A 420 21.58 2.50 8.58
CA PRO A 420 21.03 3.84 8.34
C PRO A 420 21.98 5.00 8.62
N ASP A 421 23.10 4.76 9.28
CA ASP A 421 24.14 5.78 9.55
C ASP A 421 25.19 5.84 8.42
N ARG A 422 25.11 4.95 7.42
CA ARG A 422 26.03 4.88 6.28
C ARG A 422 25.38 5.47 5.05
N PHE A 423 25.76 6.71 4.72
CA PHE A 423 25.28 7.48 3.59
C PHE A 423 25.99 7.13 2.30
N GLN A 424 25.53 7.70 1.17
CA GLN A 424 26.12 7.56 -0.14
C GLN A 424 27.63 7.88 -0.11
N GLY A 425 28.43 7.13 -0.91
CA GLY A 425 29.89 7.27 -0.91
C GLY A 425 30.58 6.75 0.34
N ASN A 426 29.91 5.87 1.13
CA ASN A 426 30.43 5.29 2.39
C ASN A 426 30.74 6.32 3.48
N THR A 427 30.09 7.48 3.45
CA THR A 427 30.19 8.46 4.51
C THR A 427 29.33 8.06 5.71
N THR A 428 29.87 8.13 6.91
CA THR A 428 29.13 7.93 8.16
C THR A 428 29.04 9.22 8.95
N VAL A 429 27.96 9.43 9.69
CA VAL A 429 27.81 10.58 10.57
C VAL A 429 28.21 10.24 12.02
N GLY A 430 28.79 11.24 12.70
CA GLY A 430 29.19 11.08 14.11
C GLY A 430 28.05 11.28 15.11
N ASP A 431 27.08 12.13 14.79
CA ASP A 431 25.88 12.36 15.60
C ASP A 431 24.69 11.64 14.97
N THR A 432 24.25 10.55 15.58
CA THR A 432 23.13 9.75 15.10
C THR A 432 21.77 10.22 15.63
N SER A 433 21.73 11.10 16.66
CA SER A 433 20.48 11.58 17.29
C SER A 433 19.65 12.46 16.35
N ARG A 434 20.30 13.20 15.44
CA ARG A 434 19.66 14.02 14.41
C ARG A 434 19.57 13.37 13.04
N ASN A 435 20.11 12.16 12.86
CA ASN A 435 19.82 11.30 11.73
C ASN A 435 18.56 10.47 12.05
N LEU A 436 17.40 10.93 11.52
CA LEU A 436 16.10 10.35 11.90
C LEU A 436 15.90 8.93 11.38
N GLY A 437 16.57 8.55 10.30
CA GLY A 437 16.43 7.21 9.72
C GLY A 437 16.46 7.20 8.20
N THR A 438 15.63 6.36 7.59
CA THR A 438 15.56 6.21 6.13
C THR A 438 14.20 5.70 5.68
N VAL A 439 13.87 5.97 4.41
CA VAL A 439 12.74 5.37 3.69
C VAL A 439 13.23 4.74 2.38
N LEU A 440 12.47 3.77 1.86
CA LEU A 440 12.69 3.25 0.51
C LEU A 440 12.11 4.24 -0.50
N HIS A 441 12.84 4.55 -1.57
CA HIS A 441 12.34 5.42 -2.64
C HIS A 441 12.01 4.60 -3.89
N ILE A 442 10.79 4.75 -4.37
CA ILE A 442 10.33 4.16 -5.64
C ILE A 442 10.28 5.29 -6.65
N TRP A 443 11.30 5.42 -7.50
CA TRP A 443 11.36 6.40 -8.57
C TRP A 443 10.90 5.80 -9.89
N CYS A 444 10.06 6.50 -10.61
CA CYS A 444 9.39 6.01 -11.82
C CYS A 444 9.81 6.79 -13.08
N ASP A 445 11.12 7.01 -13.26
CA ASP A 445 11.68 7.70 -14.44
C ASP A 445 11.20 7.08 -15.77
N TYR A 446 10.94 5.78 -15.77
CA TYR A 446 10.33 5.03 -16.86
C TYR A 446 8.99 4.45 -16.36
N PRO A 447 7.88 5.21 -16.43
CA PRO A 447 6.62 4.85 -15.76
C PRO A 447 6.01 3.52 -16.22
N ASP A 448 6.28 3.10 -17.46
CA ASP A 448 5.75 1.88 -18.06
C ASP A 448 6.68 0.66 -17.92
N ALA A 449 7.86 0.82 -17.27
CA ALA A 449 8.83 -0.26 -17.16
C ALA A 449 8.35 -1.43 -16.30
N GLU A 450 7.56 -1.15 -15.27
CA GLU A 450 6.95 -2.16 -14.39
C GLU A 450 5.51 -1.76 -14.03
N THR A 451 4.64 -2.77 -13.90
CA THR A 451 3.29 -2.57 -13.36
C THR A 451 3.32 -2.32 -11.86
N GLU A 452 2.19 -1.86 -11.28
CA GLU A 452 2.04 -1.71 -9.83
C GLU A 452 2.36 -3.02 -9.07
N ASP A 453 1.89 -4.16 -9.57
CA ASP A 453 2.10 -5.45 -8.95
C ASP A 453 3.56 -5.91 -9.06
N GLN A 454 4.23 -5.65 -10.18
CA GLN A 454 5.66 -5.92 -10.33
C GLN A 454 6.51 -5.07 -9.38
N ILE A 455 6.18 -3.79 -9.22
CA ILE A 455 6.83 -2.91 -8.25
C ILE A 455 6.57 -3.42 -6.83
N ALA A 456 5.32 -3.77 -6.48
CA ALA A 456 4.97 -4.32 -5.17
C ALA A 456 5.72 -5.62 -4.84
N ALA A 457 5.93 -6.49 -5.83
CA ALA A 457 6.75 -7.69 -5.69
C ALA A 457 8.23 -7.34 -5.52
N GLY A 458 8.75 -6.42 -6.34
CA GLY A 458 10.15 -6.02 -6.35
C GLY A 458 10.62 -5.34 -5.05
N ILE A 459 9.75 -4.54 -4.42
CA ILE A 459 10.08 -3.84 -3.17
C ILE A 459 9.88 -4.68 -1.91
N ARG A 460 9.19 -5.82 -2.00
CA ARG A 460 8.83 -6.66 -0.85
C ARG A 460 10.03 -6.94 0.06
N THR A 461 11.12 -7.38 -0.52
CA THR A 461 12.31 -7.79 0.23
C THR A 461 13.05 -6.60 0.84
N ILE A 462 13.31 -5.56 0.03
CA ILE A 462 14.07 -4.41 0.52
C ILE A 462 13.33 -3.64 1.60
N LEU A 463 11.99 -3.55 1.58
CA LEU A 463 11.22 -2.97 2.68
C LEU A 463 11.46 -3.69 4.00
N ARG A 464 11.56 -5.03 3.99
CA ARG A 464 11.84 -5.83 5.20
C ARG A 464 13.26 -5.64 5.70
N VAL A 465 14.21 -5.49 4.80
CA VAL A 465 15.59 -5.16 5.14
C VAL A 465 15.67 -3.78 5.79
N ILE A 466 15.04 -2.76 5.21
CA ILE A 466 15.01 -1.40 5.77
C ILE A 466 14.31 -1.39 7.13
N ALA A 467 13.19 -2.12 7.28
CA ALA A 467 12.50 -2.26 8.57
C ALA A 467 13.43 -2.84 9.65
N GLN A 468 14.15 -3.92 9.33
CA GLN A 468 15.10 -4.55 10.23
C GLN A 468 16.25 -3.60 10.64
N GLN A 469 16.83 -2.91 9.65
CA GLN A 469 17.98 -2.03 9.88
C GLN A 469 17.61 -0.77 10.66
N THR A 470 16.45 -0.18 10.39
CA THR A 470 15.99 1.04 11.07
C THR A 470 15.42 0.77 12.46
N TRP A 471 14.84 -0.41 12.68
CA TRP A 471 14.44 -0.83 14.02
C TRP A 471 15.67 -1.03 14.93
N GLY A 472 16.78 -1.48 14.34
CA GLY A 472 18.06 -1.56 15.00
C GLY A 472 18.16 -2.70 16.02
N SER A 473 17.35 -3.74 15.89
CA SER A 473 17.49 -4.99 16.65
C SER A 473 18.62 -5.85 16.07
N PRO A 474 19.20 -6.76 16.87
CA PRO A 474 20.14 -7.74 16.37
C PRO A 474 19.55 -8.51 15.18
N LYS A 475 20.40 -8.79 14.17
CA LYS A 475 19.96 -9.60 13.03
C LYS A 475 19.54 -10.98 13.50
N PRO A 476 18.33 -11.47 13.14
CA PRO A 476 17.85 -12.77 13.58
C PRO A 476 18.66 -13.93 12.98
N VAL A 477 19.29 -13.69 11.83
CA VAL A 477 20.19 -14.63 11.13
C VAL A 477 21.33 -13.85 10.47
N ALA A 478 22.47 -14.51 10.23
CA ALA A 478 23.67 -13.81 9.77
C ALA A 478 23.61 -13.40 8.28
N THR A 479 23.00 -14.24 7.42
CA THR A 479 23.01 -14.06 5.98
C THR A 479 21.64 -13.64 5.44
N TYR A 480 21.66 -12.90 4.35
CA TYR A 480 20.44 -12.54 3.62
C TYR A 480 19.65 -13.77 3.15
N THR A 481 20.34 -14.82 2.67
CA THR A 481 19.67 -16.07 2.24
C THR A 481 18.84 -16.70 3.36
N ALA A 482 19.38 -16.74 4.58
CA ALA A 482 18.64 -17.24 5.75
C ALA A 482 17.50 -16.25 6.16
N PHE A 483 17.70 -14.95 5.97
CA PHE A 483 16.66 -13.94 6.24
C PHE A 483 15.47 -14.06 5.27
N GLY A 484 15.70 -14.48 4.02
CA GLY A 484 14.65 -14.78 3.05
C GLY A 484 13.61 -15.76 3.57
N ALA A 485 14.02 -16.81 4.27
CA ALA A 485 13.10 -17.78 4.88
C ALA A 485 12.21 -17.14 5.98
N ILE A 486 12.68 -16.11 6.68
CA ILE A 486 11.85 -15.36 7.64
C ILE A 486 10.86 -14.47 6.90
N ILE A 487 11.31 -13.80 5.84
CA ILE A 487 10.45 -12.99 4.95
C ILE A 487 9.26 -13.83 4.44
N ASP A 488 9.52 -15.04 4.00
CA ASP A 488 8.47 -15.92 3.46
C ASP A 488 7.49 -16.38 4.56
N ARG A 489 7.99 -16.66 5.77
CA ARG A 489 7.13 -17.07 6.89
C ARG A 489 6.21 -15.97 7.39
N ILE A 490 6.70 -14.74 7.50
CA ILE A 490 5.85 -13.61 7.92
C ILE A 490 4.90 -13.18 6.80
N GLY A 491 5.22 -13.47 5.53
CA GLY A 491 4.42 -13.10 4.36
C GLY A 491 4.13 -11.60 4.29
N ARG A 492 2.92 -11.23 3.85
CA ARG A 492 2.41 -9.85 3.78
C ARG A 492 1.47 -9.52 4.94
N ALA A 493 1.16 -8.24 5.09
CA ALA A 493 0.17 -7.76 6.03
C ALA A 493 -1.20 -8.42 5.82
N PRO A 494 -1.95 -8.72 6.89
CA PRO A 494 -3.35 -9.11 6.77
C PRO A 494 -4.18 -8.03 6.06
N GLY A 495 -5.18 -8.44 5.26
CA GLY A 495 -5.97 -7.51 4.45
C GLY A 495 -5.14 -6.75 3.40
N GLY A 496 -3.94 -7.22 3.09
CA GLY A 496 -3.23 -6.99 1.81
C GLY A 496 -4.15 -7.36 0.65
N PRO A 497 -3.80 -7.27 -0.66
CA PRO A 497 -4.79 -7.50 -1.66
C PRO A 497 -5.52 -8.78 -1.27
N ALA A 498 -6.71 -8.63 -0.69
CA ALA A 498 -7.66 -9.69 -0.74
C ALA A 498 -7.60 -10.09 -2.21
N ALA A 499 -7.30 -11.32 -2.50
CA ALA A 499 -7.74 -11.95 -3.72
C ALA A 499 -9.04 -11.22 -4.01
N THR A 500 -9.10 -10.48 -5.08
CA THR A 500 -10.07 -9.39 -5.34
C THR A 500 -11.40 -9.69 -4.66
N ALA A 501 -12.00 -8.79 -3.91
CA ALA A 501 -13.15 -9.08 -3.06
C ALA A 501 -14.14 -9.98 -3.83
N GLY A 502 -14.47 -11.17 -3.27
CA GLY A 502 -15.26 -12.17 -3.97
C GLY A 502 -14.48 -13.30 -4.63
N ASN A 503 -13.13 -13.39 -4.48
CA ASN A 503 -12.39 -14.57 -4.96
C ASN A 503 -12.75 -15.82 -4.13
N LEU A 504 -13.49 -16.73 -4.76
CA LEU A 504 -13.96 -17.98 -4.16
C LEU A 504 -12.82 -18.97 -3.89
N ALA A 505 -11.66 -18.81 -4.53
CA ALA A 505 -10.51 -19.69 -4.42
C ALA A 505 -9.59 -19.40 -3.22
N THR A 506 -9.70 -18.21 -2.60
CA THR A 506 -8.79 -17.77 -1.53
C THR A 506 -8.76 -18.76 -0.37
N ASN A 507 -7.55 -19.25 -0.05
CA ASN A 507 -7.28 -20.21 1.03
C ASN A 507 -8.09 -21.51 0.93
N ARG A 508 -8.54 -21.89 -0.28
CA ARG A 508 -9.26 -23.14 -0.52
C ARG A 508 -8.29 -24.32 -0.69
N PRO A 509 -8.76 -25.55 -0.41
CA PRO A 509 -7.98 -26.74 -0.72
C PRO A 509 -7.59 -26.76 -2.20
N VAL A 510 -6.30 -26.89 -2.45
CA VAL A 510 -5.73 -26.90 -3.80
C VAL A 510 -4.78 -28.07 -3.94
N THR A 511 -4.79 -28.69 -5.11
CA THR A 511 -3.87 -29.77 -5.48
C THR A 511 -3.29 -29.51 -6.86
N ALA A 512 -2.11 -30.05 -7.12
CA ALA A 512 -1.45 -29.94 -8.42
C ALA A 512 -0.88 -31.29 -8.85
N SER A 513 -0.69 -31.47 -10.15
CA SER A 513 -0.08 -32.69 -10.73
C SER A 513 1.38 -32.84 -10.31
N SER A 514 2.06 -31.72 -10.07
CA SER A 514 3.46 -31.66 -9.65
C SER A 514 3.77 -30.33 -8.97
N THR A 515 4.88 -30.31 -8.24
CA THR A 515 5.48 -29.12 -7.63
C THR A 515 6.97 -29.12 -7.92
N GLU A 516 7.51 -27.98 -8.32
CA GLU A 516 8.94 -27.85 -8.65
C GLU A 516 9.82 -28.19 -7.43
N THR A 517 9.54 -27.51 -6.33
CA THR A 517 10.19 -27.71 -5.01
C THR A 517 9.18 -27.46 -3.90
N ALA A 518 9.51 -27.84 -2.66
CA ALA A 518 8.69 -27.55 -1.50
C ALA A 518 8.50 -26.03 -1.25
N SER A 519 9.34 -25.17 -1.83
CA SER A 519 9.25 -23.71 -1.72
C SER A 519 8.16 -23.10 -2.62
N PHE A 520 7.62 -23.85 -3.59
CA PHE A 520 6.61 -23.36 -4.54
C PHE A 520 5.35 -24.25 -4.51
N PRO A 521 4.70 -24.40 -3.34
CA PRO A 521 3.59 -25.33 -3.16
C PRO A 521 2.34 -24.83 -3.89
N ALA A 522 1.42 -25.76 -4.21
CA ALA A 522 0.15 -25.42 -4.85
C ALA A 522 -0.67 -24.38 -4.06
N SER A 523 -0.60 -24.41 -2.72
CA SER A 523 -1.31 -23.48 -1.84
C SER A 523 -0.91 -22.03 -2.05
N ALA A 524 0.30 -21.76 -2.53
CA ALA A 524 0.79 -20.41 -2.80
C ALA A 524 0.13 -19.75 -4.03
N ALA A 525 -0.64 -20.49 -4.84
CA ALA A 525 -1.42 -19.92 -5.93
C ALA A 525 -2.85 -19.51 -5.53
N VAL A 526 -3.23 -19.68 -4.26
CA VAL A 526 -4.58 -19.35 -3.77
C VAL A 526 -4.53 -18.70 -2.38
N ASP A 527 -3.37 -18.24 -1.93
CA ASP A 527 -3.20 -17.65 -0.59
C ASP A 527 -3.47 -16.14 -0.55
N GLY A 528 -3.73 -15.53 -1.72
CA GLY A 528 -3.99 -14.11 -1.87
C GLY A 528 -2.71 -13.25 -1.83
N ASP A 529 -1.53 -13.87 -1.85
CA ASP A 529 -0.24 -13.18 -1.83
C ASP A 529 0.46 -13.28 -3.19
N ILE A 530 0.33 -12.27 -4.03
CA ILE A 530 0.96 -12.19 -5.36
C ILE A 530 2.50 -12.25 -5.34
N SER A 531 3.14 -12.39 -4.19
CA SER A 531 4.58 -12.57 -4.06
C SER A 531 4.98 -14.00 -3.74
N THR A 532 4.02 -14.87 -3.46
CA THR A 532 4.18 -16.32 -3.38
C THR A 532 3.67 -16.94 -4.65
N ARG A 533 4.14 -18.13 -5.00
CA ARG A 533 3.73 -18.78 -6.25
C ARG A 533 3.72 -20.29 -6.14
N TRP A 534 2.87 -20.93 -6.93
CA TRP A 534 3.06 -22.30 -7.30
C TRP A 534 3.95 -22.40 -8.53
N SER A 535 4.78 -23.44 -8.58
CA SER A 535 5.50 -23.83 -9.78
C SER A 535 5.45 -25.34 -9.98
N SER A 536 5.12 -25.79 -11.19
CA SER A 536 5.11 -27.21 -11.56
C SER A 536 6.51 -27.75 -11.84
N ALA A 537 6.66 -29.07 -11.90
CA ALA A 537 7.79 -29.70 -12.59
C ALA A 537 7.84 -29.25 -14.07
N TYR A 538 9.02 -29.36 -14.71
CA TYR A 538 9.28 -28.88 -16.08
C TYR A 538 8.76 -29.88 -17.14
N THR A 539 7.51 -30.28 -17.02
CA THR A 539 6.86 -31.29 -17.89
C THR A 539 5.51 -30.81 -18.40
N ASP A 540 5.15 -31.27 -19.58
CA ASP A 540 3.82 -31.14 -20.19
C ASP A 540 3.16 -32.51 -20.29
N PRO A 541 1.86 -32.62 -19.97
CA PRO A 541 0.99 -31.64 -19.37
C PRO A 541 1.16 -31.55 -17.85
N SER A 542 0.81 -30.40 -17.24
CA SER A 542 0.68 -30.25 -15.78
C SER A 542 -0.57 -29.45 -15.44
N TRP A 543 -1.12 -29.66 -14.25
CA TRP A 543 -2.33 -28.98 -13.81
C TRP A 543 -2.28 -28.56 -12.35
N ILE A 544 -3.09 -27.54 -12.02
CA ILE A 544 -3.44 -27.13 -10.67
C ILE A 544 -4.96 -26.99 -10.57
N GLN A 545 -5.57 -27.46 -9.48
CA GLN A 545 -7.03 -27.44 -9.28
C GLN A 545 -7.38 -26.97 -7.87
N VAL A 546 -8.47 -26.21 -7.77
CA VAL A 546 -9.02 -25.66 -6.53
C VAL A 546 -10.35 -26.33 -6.23
N ASP A 547 -10.58 -26.76 -4.97
CA ASP A 547 -11.88 -27.18 -4.44
C ASP A 547 -12.56 -26.01 -3.72
N LEU A 548 -13.60 -25.44 -4.29
CA LEU A 548 -14.37 -24.32 -3.73
C LEU A 548 -15.21 -24.71 -2.51
N GLY A 549 -15.20 -26.01 -2.12
CA GLY A 549 -15.93 -26.54 -0.96
C GLY A 549 -17.37 -26.92 -1.27
N SER A 550 -18.07 -26.19 -2.13
CA SER A 550 -19.42 -26.46 -2.60
C SER A 550 -19.60 -26.01 -4.04
N SER A 551 -20.67 -26.46 -4.70
CA SER A 551 -21.01 -26.00 -6.05
C SER A 551 -21.39 -24.52 -6.03
N GLN A 552 -20.71 -23.70 -6.83
CA GLN A 552 -20.86 -22.25 -6.91
C GLN A 552 -21.17 -21.85 -8.36
N GLU A 553 -21.98 -20.80 -8.55
CA GLU A 553 -22.05 -20.12 -9.85
C GLU A 553 -20.74 -19.38 -10.10
N LEU A 554 -20.13 -19.61 -11.27
CA LEU A 554 -18.85 -19.03 -11.65
C LEU A 554 -19.04 -18.03 -12.81
N SER A 555 -18.46 -16.86 -12.64
CA SER A 555 -18.51 -15.79 -13.66
C SER A 555 -17.17 -15.53 -14.31
N ARG A 556 -16.05 -15.76 -13.59
CA ARG A 556 -14.71 -15.41 -14.08
C ARG A 556 -13.65 -16.27 -13.38
N VAL A 557 -12.58 -16.56 -14.12
CA VAL A 557 -11.29 -17.03 -13.61
C VAL A 557 -10.24 -16.02 -14.02
N ALA A 558 -9.32 -15.69 -13.12
CA ALA A 558 -8.10 -14.95 -13.43
C ALA A 558 -6.88 -15.77 -13.02
N LEU A 559 -5.92 -15.89 -13.95
CA LEU A 559 -4.63 -16.52 -13.73
C LEU A 559 -3.56 -15.44 -13.76
N ARG A 560 -2.86 -15.24 -12.63
CA ARG A 560 -1.73 -14.32 -12.55
C ARG A 560 -0.45 -15.12 -12.72
N TRP A 561 0.11 -15.06 -13.92
CA TRP A 561 1.31 -15.80 -14.27
C TRP A 561 2.58 -15.14 -13.74
N GLU A 562 3.51 -15.97 -13.31
CA GLU A 562 4.92 -15.60 -13.20
C GLU A 562 5.57 -15.64 -14.60
N ALA A 563 6.86 -15.34 -14.72
CA ALA A 563 7.55 -15.34 -16.01
C ALA A 563 7.49 -16.70 -16.76
N ALA A 564 7.29 -17.80 -16.03
CA ALA A 564 7.14 -19.15 -16.58
C ALA A 564 5.64 -19.50 -16.74
N TYR A 565 5.04 -18.98 -17.80
CA TYR A 565 3.60 -19.12 -18.07
C TYR A 565 3.26 -20.26 -19.05
N ALA A 566 1.96 -20.55 -19.18
CA ALA A 566 1.45 -21.50 -20.17
C ALA A 566 1.22 -20.81 -21.51
N ARG A 567 1.89 -21.27 -22.56
CA ARG A 567 1.58 -20.89 -23.95
C ARG A 567 0.25 -21.47 -24.41
N ALA A 568 -0.07 -22.71 -23.97
CA ALA A 568 -1.37 -23.31 -24.23
C ALA A 568 -1.90 -24.00 -22.97
N TYR A 569 -3.20 -23.79 -22.68
CA TYR A 569 -3.86 -24.37 -21.53
C TYR A 569 -5.38 -24.38 -21.67
N GLN A 570 -6.05 -25.07 -20.75
CA GLN A 570 -7.50 -25.10 -20.62
C GLN A 570 -7.92 -24.72 -19.21
N ILE A 571 -9.03 -23.98 -19.07
CA ILE A 571 -9.78 -23.90 -17.83
C ILE A 571 -10.86 -24.96 -17.87
N GLN A 572 -10.84 -25.84 -16.90
CA GLN A 572 -11.77 -26.95 -16.77
C GLN A 572 -12.56 -26.83 -15.48
N THR A 573 -13.82 -27.24 -15.50
CA THR A 573 -14.72 -27.20 -14.35
C THR A 573 -15.30 -28.59 -14.09
N SER A 574 -15.61 -28.87 -12.81
CA SER A 574 -16.21 -30.14 -12.40
C SER A 574 -17.10 -29.95 -11.17
N THR A 575 -18.16 -30.74 -11.05
CA THR A 575 -19.01 -30.78 -9.85
C THR A 575 -18.54 -31.83 -8.85
N ASN A 576 -17.77 -32.84 -9.28
CA ASN A 576 -17.38 -34.02 -8.46
C ASN A 576 -15.85 -34.24 -8.38
N GLY A 577 -15.04 -33.43 -9.08
CA GLY A 577 -13.56 -33.52 -9.09
C GLY A 577 -13.00 -34.68 -9.97
N THR A 578 -13.86 -35.44 -10.62
CA THR A 578 -13.45 -36.61 -11.46
C THR A 578 -13.85 -36.44 -12.92
N ALA A 579 -15.05 -35.97 -13.20
CA ALA A 579 -15.53 -35.68 -14.55
C ALA A 579 -15.33 -34.19 -14.82
N TRP A 580 -14.58 -33.87 -15.87
CA TRP A 580 -14.17 -32.51 -16.22
C TRP A 580 -14.76 -32.04 -17.55
N SER A 581 -15.26 -30.82 -17.56
CA SER A 581 -15.70 -30.11 -18.77
C SER A 581 -14.76 -28.96 -19.04
N THR A 582 -14.30 -28.81 -20.28
CA THR A 582 -13.49 -27.68 -20.70
C THR A 582 -14.40 -26.45 -20.90
N ALA A 583 -14.18 -25.42 -20.10
CA ALA A 583 -14.90 -24.15 -20.19
C ALA A 583 -14.19 -23.16 -21.12
N VAL A 584 -12.84 -23.14 -21.12
CA VAL A 584 -12.02 -22.26 -21.95
C VAL A 584 -10.83 -23.04 -22.50
N THR A 585 -10.42 -22.73 -23.74
CA THR A 585 -9.18 -23.22 -24.36
C THR A 585 -8.37 -22.04 -24.84
N VAL A 586 -7.11 -21.94 -24.41
CA VAL A 586 -6.12 -20.94 -24.82
C VAL A 586 -5.02 -21.64 -25.59
N THR A 587 -4.67 -21.12 -26.76
CA THR A 587 -3.62 -21.71 -27.64
C THR A 587 -2.43 -20.79 -27.85
N ALA A 588 -2.52 -19.54 -27.41
CA ALA A 588 -1.49 -18.52 -27.57
C ALA A 588 -1.48 -17.58 -26.34
N GLY A 589 -1.25 -18.16 -25.14
CA GLY A 589 -1.06 -17.40 -23.91
C GLY A 589 0.21 -16.56 -24.00
N ASP A 590 0.19 -15.36 -23.45
CA ASP A 590 1.26 -14.36 -23.46
C ASP A 590 1.78 -14.02 -22.05
N GLY A 591 1.24 -14.66 -21.00
CA GLY A 591 1.66 -14.43 -19.61
C GLY A 591 0.96 -13.22 -18.97
N GLY A 592 1.53 -12.71 -17.88
CA GLY A 592 0.91 -11.61 -17.14
C GLY A 592 -0.38 -12.06 -16.43
N THR A 593 -1.50 -11.41 -16.71
CA THR A 593 -2.81 -11.77 -16.13
C THR A 593 -3.78 -12.17 -17.23
N ASP A 594 -4.19 -13.44 -17.22
CA ASP A 594 -5.22 -13.96 -18.12
C ASP A 594 -6.58 -13.99 -17.41
N GLU A 595 -7.57 -13.27 -17.94
CA GLU A 595 -8.94 -13.28 -17.43
C GLU A 595 -9.89 -14.00 -18.40
N HIS A 596 -10.65 -14.96 -17.87
CA HIS A 596 -11.61 -15.74 -18.64
C HIS A 596 -12.99 -15.66 -18.04
N LEU A 597 -13.95 -15.17 -18.81
CA LEU A 597 -15.36 -15.15 -18.42
C LEU A 597 -15.92 -16.59 -18.44
N LEU A 598 -16.63 -16.94 -17.38
CA LEU A 598 -17.34 -18.19 -17.22
C LEU A 598 -18.83 -17.96 -17.06
N ASN A 599 -19.62 -18.95 -17.40
CA ASN A 599 -21.07 -18.98 -17.14
C ASN A 599 -21.48 -20.42 -16.83
N THR A 600 -21.00 -20.92 -15.70
CA THR A 600 -21.20 -22.33 -15.31
C THR A 600 -21.33 -22.44 -13.78
N THR A 601 -21.81 -23.60 -13.34
CA THR A 601 -21.87 -23.94 -11.91
C THR A 601 -20.93 -25.13 -11.68
N ALA A 602 -19.97 -24.97 -10.76
CA ALA A 602 -18.99 -26.00 -10.44
C ALA A 602 -18.50 -25.89 -8.99
N ARG A 603 -17.99 -27.00 -8.45
CA ARG A 603 -17.26 -27.05 -7.19
C ARG A 603 -15.75 -27.00 -7.41
N TYR A 604 -15.25 -27.60 -8.48
CA TYR A 604 -13.83 -27.67 -8.78
C TYR A 604 -13.51 -26.87 -10.03
N VAL A 605 -12.42 -26.13 -9.99
CA VAL A 605 -11.87 -25.38 -11.13
C VAL A 605 -10.42 -25.79 -11.31
N ARG A 606 -9.99 -26.08 -12.55
CA ARG A 606 -8.64 -26.53 -12.87
C ARG A 606 -8.06 -25.75 -14.04
N MET A 607 -6.83 -25.30 -13.91
CA MET A 607 -5.99 -24.93 -15.03
C MET A 607 -5.20 -26.17 -15.46
N GLN A 608 -5.37 -26.60 -16.71
CA GLN A 608 -4.68 -27.71 -17.35
C GLN A 608 -3.72 -27.13 -18.38
N GLY A 609 -2.43 -27.00 -18.05
CA GLY A 609 -1.38 -26.59 -18.96
C GLY A 609 -1.06 -27.71 -19.95
N THR A 610 -0.99 -27.39 -21.24
CA THR A 610 -0.70 -28.33 -22.33
C THR A 610 0.59 -27.99 -23.08
N ALA A 611 1.06 -26.76 -23.03
CA ALA A 611 2.34 -26.33 -23.57
C ALA A 611 2.90 -25.15 -22.77
N ARG A 612 4.13 -25.28 -22.30
CA ARG A 612 4.88 -24.24 -21.62
C ARG A 612 5.39 -23.19 -22.62
N ALA A 613 5.49 -21.93 -22.18
CA ALA A 613 6.10 -20.85 -22.96
C ALA A 613 7.64 -20.80 -22.80
N THR A 614 8.15 -21.34 -21.69
CA THR A 614 9.58 -21.32 -21.33
C THR A 614 10.13 -22.72 -21.09
N THR A 615 11.42 -22.85 -20.81
CA THR A 615 12.05 -24.12 -20.40
C THR A 615 11.72 -24.52 -18.96
N PHE A 616 11.15 -23.59 -18.15
CA PHE A 616 10.71 -23.84 -16.78
C PHE A 616 9.31 -24.47 -16.74
N GLY A 617 8.80 -24.78 -15.55
CA GLY A 617 7.44 -25.27 -15.33
C GLY A 617 6.37 -24.21 -15.55
N TYR A 618 5.11 -24.54 -15.27
CA TYR A 618 4.03 -23.56 -15.14
C TYR A 618 4.13 -22.90 -13.78
N SER A 619 4.05 -21.56 -13.72
CA SER A 619 4.18 -20.82 -12.47
C SER A 619 3.10 -19.77 -12.34
N LEU A 620 2.31 -19.83 -11.27
CA LEU A 620 1.22 -18.91 -10.97
C LEU A 620 1.47 -18.19 -9.65
N TRP A 621 1.42 -16.85 -9.66
CA TRP A 621 1.30 -16.04 -8.47
C TRP A 621 -0.06 -16.26 -7.82
N GLU A 622 -1.17 -16.23 -8.62
CA GLU A 622 -2.52 -16.42 -8.14
C GLU A 622 -3.40 -17.15 -9.16
N PHE A 623 -4.28 -17.99 -8.64
CA PHE A 623 -5.38 -18.63 -9.35
C PHE A 623 -6.69 -18.17 -8.68
N GLU A 624 -7.34 -17.21 -9.28
CA GLU A 624 -8.53 -16.56 -8.74
C GLU A 624 -9.79 -17.09 -9.44
N VAL A 625 -10.87 -17.28 -8.66
CA VAL A 625 -12.18 -17.75 -9.15
C VAL A 625 -13.27 -16.85 -8.59
N TYR A 626 -14.14 -16.34 -9.45
CA TYR A 626 -15.18 -15.38 -9.06
C TYR A 626 -16.58 -15.89 -9.40
N GLY A 627 -17.51 -15.61 -8.48
CA GLY A 627 -18.94 -15.68 -8.72
C GLY A 627 -19.46 -14.44 -9.44
N PRO A 628 -20.70 -14.48 -9.97
CA PRO A 628 -21.34 -13.28 -10.51
C PRO A 628 -21.62 -12.27 -9.40
N LYS A 629 -21.57 -10.97 -9.76
CA LYS A 629 -21.90 -9.89 -8.82
C LYS A 629 -23.37 -10.01 -8.40
N LYS A 630 -23.62 -10.00 -7.10
CA LYS A 630 -24.95 -10.08 -6.48
C LYS A 630 -25.20 -8.86 -5.60
N GLY A 631 -26.41 -8.32 -5.61
CA GLY A 631 -26.77 -7.18 -4.78
C GLY A 631 -28.06 -6.52 -5.22
N VAL A 632 -28.38 -5.41 -4.59
CA VAL A 632 -29.57 -4.63 -4.97
C VAL A 632 -29.30 -3.81 -6.23
N ILE A 633 -30.35 -3.62 -7.04
CA ILE A 633 -30.40 -2.62 -8.11
C ILE A 633 -31.28 -1.49 -7.60
N THR A 634 -30.71 -0.30 -7.42
CA THR A 634 -31.41 0.85 -6.84
C THR A 634 -31.65 1.92 -7.91
N GLY A 635 -32.86 2.44 -7.99
CA GLY A 635 -33.17 3.58 -8.85
C GLY A 635 -32.61 4.87 -8.28
N THR A 636 -31.78 5.58 -9.04
CA THR A 636 -31.10 6.81 -8.59
C THR A 636 -32.07 7.90 -8.15
N ALA A 637 -33.20 8.06 -8.87
CA ALA A 637 -34.22 9.07 -8.54
C ALA A 637 -35.02 8.73 -7.28
N SER A 638 -35.23 7.43 -6.99
CA SER A 638 -36.12 6.97 -5.94
C SER A 638 -35.42 6.55 -4.66
N GLY A 639 -34.14 6.15 -4.75
CA GLY A 639 -33.42 5.44 -3.67
C GLY A 639 -33.98 4.05 -3.35
N ARG A 640 -34.98 3.56 -4.15
CA ARG A 640 -35.67 2.29 -3.95
C ARG A 640 -35.09 1.17 -4.79
N CYS A 641 -35.28 -0.04 -4.32
CA CYS A 641 -34.77 -1.25 -4.92
C CYS A 641 -35.74 -1.84 -5.96
N VAL A 642 -35.21 -2.46 -7.00
CA VAL A 642 -35.93 -3.32 -7.94
C VAL A 642 -36.40 -4.56 -7.19
N ASP A 643 -37.71 -4.75 -7.11
CA ASP A 643 -38.37 -5.67 -6.18
C ASP A 643 -39.29 -6.66 -6.92
N ILE A 644 -39.23 -7.92 -6.51
CA ILE A 644 -40.22 -8.95 -6.87
C ILE A 644 -41.27 -9.00 -5.76
N PRO A 645 -42.48 -8.47 -5.98
CA PRO A 645 -43.50 -8.33 -4.95
C PRO A 645 -43.81 -9.64 -4.24
N GLY A 646 -43.74 -9.63 -2.89
CA GLY A 646 -44.03 -10.78 -2.05
C GLY A 646 -43.16 -12.02 -2.33
N SER A 647 -42.00 -11.85 -2.93
CA SER A 647 -41.11 -12.95 -3.37
C SER A 647 -41.82 -13.96 -4.29
N ASN A 648 -42.83 -13.51 -5.05
CA ASN A 648 -43.63 -14.37 -5.94
C ASN A 648 -42.83 -14.77 -7.18
N THR A 649 -42.45 -16.04 -7.29
CA THR A 649 -41.63 -16.58 -8.38
C THR A 649 -42.45 -17.08 -9.58
N THR A 650 -43.76 -16.81 -9.61
CA THR A 650 -44.61 -17.19 -10.76
C THR A 650 -44.17 -16.44 -12.03
N ASP A 651 -44.04 -17.15 -13.13
CA ASP A 651 -43.73 -16.53 -14.43
C ASP A 651 -44.73 -15.45 -14.82
N GLY A 652 -44.26 -14.27 -15.18
CA GLY A 652 -45.07 -13.11 -15.48
C GLY A 652 -45.33 -12.17 -14.30
N THR A 653 -44.81 -12.45 -13.12
CA THR A 653 -44.86 -11.54 -11.96
C THR A 653 -44.17 -10.21 -12.32
N ALA A 654 -44.95 -9.09 -12.25
CA ALA A 654 -44.44 -7.78 -12.56
C ALA A 654 -43.46 -7.29 -11.44
N VAL A 655 -42.40 -6.65 -11.86
CA VAL A 655 -41.37 -6.08 -10.96
C VAL A 655 -41.68 -4.60 -10.75
N ASN A 656 -41.45 -4.12 -9.54
CA ASN A 656 -41.71 -2.74 -9.15
C ASN A 656 -40.55 -2.15 -8.32
N LEU A 657 -40.67 -0.87 -7.96
CA LEU A 657 -39.84 -0.23 -6.94
C LEU A 657 -40.42 -0.50 -5.56
N TRP A 658 -39.57 -0.82 -4.59
CA TRP A 658 -39.94 -0.95 -3.18
C TRP A 658 -38.81 -0.48 -2.28
N ASP A 659 -39.14 -0.11 -1.02
CA ASP A 659 -38.10 0.20 -0.03
C ASP A 659 -37.13 -0.96 0.10
N CYS A 660 -35.82 -0.66 0.14
CA CYS A 660 -34.80 -1.68 0.20
C CYS A 660 -34.87 -2.43 1.54
N ASN A 661 -34.99 -3.75 1.51
CA ASN A 661 -35.20 -4.61 2.67
C ASN A 661 -34.16 -5.73 2.82
N SER A 662 -33.13 -5.76 1.96
CA SER A 662 -32.10 -6.78 1.90
C SER A 662 -32.62 -8.22 1.69
N GLY A 663 -33.85 -8.38 1.23
CA GLY A 663 -34.47 -9.68 0.93
C GLY A 663 -33.98 -10.29 -0.37
N GLY A 664 -34.14 -11.61 -0.53
CA GLY A 664 -33.77 -12.33 -1.75
C GLY A 664 -34.56 -11.85 -2.98
N ASN A 665 -35.76 -11.30 -2.79
CA ASN A 665 -36.61 -10.71 -3.83
C ASN A 665 -36.09 -9.37 -4.39
N GLN A 666 -35.08 -8.78 -3.76
CA GLN A 666 -34.37 -7.57 -4.19
C GLN A 666 -32.88 -7.84 -4.49
N THR A 667 -32.43 -9.07 -4.28
CA THR A 667 -31.03 -9.46 -4.56
C THR A 667 -30.93 -9.98 -5.98
N TRP A 668 -30.35 -9.15 -6.84
CA TRP A 668 -30.18 -9.43 -8.28
C TRP A 668 -28.77 -9.89 -8.56
N THR A 669 -28.63 -10.80 -9.50
CA THR A 669 -27.36 -11.25 -10.08
C THR A 669 -27.30 -10.80 -11.52
N HIS A 670 -26.28 -10.03 -11.91
CA HIS A 670 -26.00 -9.71 -13.30
C HIS A 670 -24.98 -10.71 -13.84
N ARG A 671 -25.44 -11.61 -14.71
CA ARG A 671 -24.62 -12.69 -15.27
C ARG A 671 -23.82 -12.19 -16.48
N ASN A 672 -22.74 -12.88 -16.82
CA ASN A 672 -21.91 -12.52 -18.00
C ASN A 672 -22.63 -12.71 -19.34
N ASP A 673 -23.68 -13.53 -19.40
CA ASP A 673 -24.52 -13.65 -20.58
C ASP A 673 -25.56 -12.52 -20.69
N GLY A 674 -25.51 -11.54 -19.79
CA GLY A 674 -26.42 -10.42 -19.73
C GLY A 674 -27.74 -10.67 -18.99
N ALA A 675 -27.97 -11.88 -18.48
CA ALA A 675 -29.18 -12.15 -17.69
C ALA A 675 -29.15 -11.44 -16.34
N LEU A 676 -30.22 -10.74 -15.98
CA LEU A 676 -30.48 -10.24 -14.63
C LEU A 676 -31.39 -11.26 -13.94
N THR A 677 -30.90 -11.89 -12.86
CA THR A 677 -31.64 -12.97 -12.17
C THR A 677 -31.86 -12.67 -10.69
N ALA A 678 -33.04 -12.99 -10.19
CA ALA A 678 -33.36 -13.03 -8.76
C ALA A 678 -34.33 -14.16 -8.47
N LEU A 679 -34.19 -14.82 -7.32
CA LEU A 679 -35.03 -16.00 -6.93
C LEU A 679 -35.07 -17.10 -8.01
N GLY A 680 -34.00 -17.29 -8.79
CA GLY A 680 -33.92 -18.28 -9.85
C GLY A 680 -34.69 -17.93 -11.14
N LYS A 681 -35.18 -16.70 -11.26
CA LYS A 681 -35.92 -16.20 -12.44
C LYS A 681 -35.13 -15.09 -13.14
N CYS A 682 -35.35 -14.92 -14.42
CA CYS A 682 -34.76 -13.89 -15.28
C CYS A 682 -35.70 -12.71 -15.44
N LEU A 683 -35.15 -11.49 -15.44
CA LEU A 683 -35.84 -10.24 -15.76
C LEU A 683 -36.08 -10.12 -17.25
N GLU A 684 -37.31 -9.82 -17.66
CA GLU A 684 -37.66 -9.61 -19.10
C GLU A 684 -38.80 -8.63 -19.29
N PRO A 685 -38.95 -8.04 -20.48
CA PRO A 685 -40.21 -7.41 -20.88
C PRO A 685 -41.31 -8.48 -21.08
N ALA A 686 -42.52 -8.22 -20.57
CA ALA A 686 -43.60 -9.18 -20.59
C ALA A 686 -43.83 -9.78 -22.00
N ASN A 687 -43.84 -11.12 -22.06
CA ASN A 687 -43.93 -11.92 -23.27
C ASN A 687 -42.88 -11.60 -24.34
N GLY A 688 -41.72 -11.07 -23.95
CA GLY A 688 -40.65 -10.66 -24.85
C GLY A 688 -40.99 -9.46 -25.74
N SER A 689 -42.04 -8.71 -25.42
CA SER A 689 -42.49 -7.55 -26.21
C SER A 689 -41.53 -6.37 -26.02
N LEU A 690 -41.01 -5.85 -27.13
CA LEU A 690 -40.17 -4.66 -27.13
C LEU A 690 -40.99 -3.35 -27.40
N THR A 691 -42.30 -3.37 -27.21
CA THR A 691 -43.15 -2.19 -27.35
C THR A 691 -42.96 -1.25 -26.15
N ASP A 692 -43.07 0.08 -26.40
CA ASP A 692 -42.96 1.07 -25.32
C ASP A 692 -44.07 0.89 -24.28
N GLY A 693 -43.72 1.00 -23.02
CA GLY A 693 -44.63 0.79 -21.91
C GLY A 693 -44.83 -0.67 -21.51
N THR A 694 -44.17 -1.63 -22.19
CA THR A 694 -44.26 -3.04 -21.82
C THR A 694 -43.74 -3.24 -20.35
N ALA A 695 -44.57 -3.87 -19.53
CA ALA A 695 -44.21 -4.16 -18.16
C ALA A 695 -42.97 -5.06 -18.08
N ILE A 696 -42.09 -4.82 -17.12
CA ILE A 696 -40.97 -5.71 -16.79
C ILE A 696 -41.46 -6.75 -15.81
N VAL A 697 -41.16 -8.00 -16.10
CA VAL A 697 -41.60 -9.18 -15.33
C VAL A 697 -40.44 -10.13 -15.11
N ILE A 698 -40.62 -11.06 -14.20
CA ILE A 698 -39.73 -12.21 -14.10
C ILE A 698 -40.31 -13.42 -14.80
N ARG A 699 -39.44 -14.25 -15.38
CA ARG A 699 -39.81 -15.54 -15.99
C ARG A 699 -38.69 -16.57 -15.88
N THR A 700 -39.02 -17.83 -16.11
CA THR A 700 -38.05 -18.89 -16.24
C THR A 700 -36.97 -18.50 -17.26
N CYS A 701 -35.70 -18.63 -16.87
CA CYS A 701 -34.56 -18.21 -17.70
C CYS A 701 -34.45 -19.04 -18.98
N SER A 702 -34.18 -18.37 -20.10
CA SER A 702 -34.00 -18.95 -21.41
C SER A 702 -32.81 -18.27 -22.12
N THR A 703 -32.54 -18.67 -23.38
CA THR A 703 -31.52 -18.03 -24.23
C THR A 703 -32.05 -16.83 -25.01
N ALA A 704 -33.28 -16.39 -24.76
CA ALA A 704 -33.91 -15.31 -25.47
C ALA A 704 -33.18 -13.96 -25.29
N THR A 705 -33.01 -13.23 -26.38
CA THR A 705 -32.23 -11.97 -26.38
C THR A 705 -32.88 -10.86 -25.55
N TYR A 706 -34.20 -10.87 -25.39
CA TYR A 706 -34.93 -9.91 -24.55
C TYR A 706 -34.73 -10.16 -23.02
N GLN A 707 -34.17 -11.32 -22.61
CA GLN A 707 -33.71 -11.59 -21.25
C GLN A 707 -32.23 -11.18 -21.01
N ARG A 708 -31.59 -10.55 -22.01
CA ARG A 708 -30.21 -10.09 -21.96
C ARG A 708 -30.16 -8.60 -21.82
N TRP A 709 -29.65 -8.14 -20.72
CA TRP A 709 -29.52 -6.74 -20.33
C TRP A 709 -28.07 -6.32 -20.39
N THR A 710 -27.81 -5.22 -21.05
CA THR A 710 -26.50 -4.55 -20.99
C THR A 710 -26.58 -3.36 -20.04
N TYR A 711 -25.55 -3.15 -19.25
CA TYR A 711 -25.44 -1.94 -18.43
C TYR A 711 -24.52 -0.94 -19.11
N ASP A 712 -25.06 0.25 -19.37
CA ASP A 712 -24.30 1.37 -19.88
C ASP A 712 -23.85 2.25 -18.71
N ALA A 713 -22.56 2.20 -18.38
CA ALA A 713 -21.98 2.92 -17.24
C ALA A 713 -22.01 4.45 -17.45
N ALA A 714 -21.92 4.94 -18.70
CA ALA A 714 -21.95 6.37 -19.01
C ALA A 714 -23.31 7.01 -18.70
N THR A 715 -24.38 6.24 -18.86
CA THR A 715 -25.75 6.71 -18.61
C THR A 715 -26.38 6.06 -17.37
N SER A 716 -25.66 5.13 -16.71
CA SER A 716 -26.17 4.31 -15.59
C SER A 716 -27.46 3.57 -15.92
N SER A 717 -27.64 3.08 -17.16
CA SER A 717 -28.91 2.49 -17.63
C SER A 717 -28.78 1.01 -17.99
N TYR A 718 -29.78 0.20 -17.60
CA TYR A 718 -29.95 -1.17 -18.10
C TYR A 718 -30.73 -1.17 -19.40
N ARG A 719 -30.26 -1.90 -20.41
CA ARG A 719 -30.86 -1.92 -21.77
C ARG A 719 -31.08 -3.33 -22.29
N THR A 720 -32.23 -3.55 -22.93
CA THR A 720 -32.51 -4.74 -23.73
C THR A 720 -33.32 -4.33 -24.98
N GLY A 721 -33.05 -4.95 -26.13
CA GLY A 721 -33.74 -4.61 -27.40
C GLY A 721 -33.62 -3.15 -27.81
N GLY A 722 -32.51 -2.46 -27.42
CA GLY A 722 -32.29 -1.05 -27.72
C GLY A 722 -33.08 -0.05 -26.86
N LYS A 723 -33.79 -0.53 -25.83
CA LYS A 723 -34.58 0.28 -24.91
C LYS A 723 -34.12 0.12 -23.47
N CYS A 724 -34.50 1.07 -22.61
CA CYS A 724 -34.07 1.17 -21.21
C CYS A 724 -35.09 0.62 -20.21
N LEU A 725 -34.60 0.05 -19.11
CA LEU A 725 -35.38 -0.17 -17.89
C LEU A 725 -35.80 1.19 -17.34
N ASP A 726 -37.09 1.37 -17.06
CA ASP A 726 -37.71 2.66 -16.75
C ASP A 726 -38.67 2.53 -15.55
N ALA A 727 -38.60 3.45 -14.60
CA ALA A 727 -39.63 3.61 -13.58
C ALA A 727 -40.79 4.40 -14.15
N ASN A 728 -41.91 3.72 -14.41
CA ASN A 728 -43.08 4.25 -15.16
C ASN A 728 -43.52 5.63 -14.67
N GLY A 729 -43.62 6.56 -15.61
CA GLY A 729 -44.06 7.94 -15.36
C GLY A 729 -43.11 8.74 -14.45
N GLY A 730 -41.87 8.32 -14.28
CA GLY A 730 -40.91 8.93 -13.34
C GLY A 730 -41.27 8.70 -11.87
N GLY A 731 -42.09 7.69 -11.57
CA GLY A 731 -42.55 7.38 -10.22
C GLY A 731 -41.42 7.01 -9.30
N THR A 732 -41.50 7.48 -8.04
CA THR A 732 -40.44 7.24 -7.00
C THR A 732 -41.01 6.56 -5.76
N VAL A 733 -42.28 6.16 -5.73
CA VAL A 733 -42.94 5.57 -4.59
C VAL A 733 -42.97 4.04 -4.63
N ASN A 734 -43.18 3.39 -3.51
CA ASN A 734 -43.40 1.93 -3.44
C ASN A 734 -44.54 1.50 -4.37
N GLY A 735 -44.35 0.41 -5.10
CA GLY A 735 -45.29 -0.11 -6.08
C GLY A 735 -45.17 0.54 -7.46
N THR A 736 -44.27 1.51 -7.67
CA THR A 736 -44.03 2.05 -9.02
C THR A 736 -43.58 0.91 -9.92
N ARG A 737 -44.37 0.64 -10.98
CA ARG A 737 -44.11 -0.42 -11.95
C ARG A 737 -42.88 -0.11 -12.79
N LEU A 738 -42.08 -1.11 -13.08
CA LEU A 738 -40.99 -1.00 -14.05
C LEU A 738 -41.50 -1.38 -15.45
N ILE A 739 -41.07 -0.62 -16.44
CA ILE A 739 -41.43 -0.80 -17.84
C ILE A 739 -40.25 -0.73 -18.78
N LEU A 740 -40.41 -1.17 -20.02
CA LEU A 740 -39.47 -0.93 -21.10
C LEU A 740 -39.81 0.38 -21.79
N TRP A 741 -38.87 1.30 -21.94
CA TRP A 741 -39.11 2.61 -22.58
C TRP A 741 -37.91 3.05 -23.42
N PRO A 742 -38.11 3.92 -24.47
CA PRO A 742 -36.97 4.53 -25.17
C PRO A 742 -35.99 5.19 -24.19
N CYS A 743 -34.71 5.06 -24.46
CA CYS A 743 -33.67 5.64 -23.60
C CYS A 743 -33.65 7.16 -23.70
N THR A 744 -34.00 7.85 -22.63
CA THR A 744 -34.09 9.32 -22.55
C THR A 744 -32.98 9.91 -21.69
N ASN A 745 -32.18 9.07 -21.03
CA ASN A 745 -31.20 9.44 -19.99
C ASN A 745 -31.83 10.17 -18.78
N GLY A 746 -33.14 10.08 -18.58
CA GLY A 746 -33.85 10.60 -17.42
C GLY A 746 -33.45 9.92 -16.13
N ALA A 747 -33.66 10.60 -15.01
CA ALA A 747 -33.29 10.06 -13.69
C ALA A 747 -34.05 8.75 -13.33
N ASN A 748 -35.24 8.54 -13.90
CA ASN A 748 -36.07 7.33 -13.78
C ASN A 748 -35.54 6.12 -14.57
N GLN A 749 -34.49 6.31 -15.39
CA GLN A 749 -33.80 5.25 -16.13
C GLN A 749 -32.38 5.01 -15.64
N ARG A 750 -31.97 5.65 -14.51
CA ARG A 750 -30.66 5.49 -13.91
C ARG A 750 -30.72 4.54 -12.74
N TRP A 751 -29.83 3.56 -12.77
CA TRP A 751 -29.82 2.44 -11.84
C TRP A 751 -28.40 2.19 -11.32
N SER A 752 -28.27 1.77 -10.05
CA SER A 752 -27.03 1.18 -9.57
C SER A 752 -26.84 -0.24 -10.14
N THR A 753 -25.61 -0.75 -10.09
CA THR A 753 -25.33 -2.16 -10.36
C THR A 753 -25.20 -2.94 -9.06
N PRO A 754 -25.45 -4.26 -9.06
CA PRO A 754 -25.02 -5.12 -7.97
C PRO A 754 -23.51 -4.95 -7.69
N THR A 755 -23.12 -4.71 -6.43
CA THR A 755 -21.75 -4.32 -6.05
C THR A 755 -20.95 -5.40 -5.35
N ALA A 756 -21.59 -6.48 -4.84
CA ALA A 756 -20.92 -7.52 -4.09
C ALA A 756 -20.39 -8.65 -4.99
#